data_518cc4b6563141e8b585717f84929689
#
_entry.id   518cc4b6563141e8b585717f84929689
#
_cell.length_a   1.000
_cell.length_b   1.000
_cell.length_c   1.000
_cell.angle_alpha   90.00
_cell.angle_beta   90.00
_cell.angle_gamma   90.00
#
_symmetry.space_group_name_H-M   'P 1'
#
loop_
_entity.id
_entity.type
_entity.pdbx_description
1 polymer ?
#
loop_
_entity_poly.entity_id
_entity_poly.type
_entity_poly.pdbx_seq_one_letter_code
_entity_poly.pdbx_strand_id
1 'polypeptide(L)'
;MRLPALTVIEASAGTGKTFSLVTRLLRLIFDGVEPERIVALTFSRMAAGEIFNSFIERLSKATDDPKVAAAESQRLGRNLSAADFGAMLRKVIAHQHLSLIGTLDSFLMRIVRMIPFELGFGGEVSVMSDYRSPVERDRLVADMLMLDSEDAKEVFREAFRLVTGTAGSNGFWRRFTEFVSGWHSRYRDLSDATAWGTASAIWGGKPPGDLDVSMSGIRSMAEGLERYRDARGGGTFLDAVSRFHGSPPDKLPKCMEGDPLAQRVLHLMRMWRIAHSLEVTQGIFRLMRTYDAAYDAKVRSRGNITFEDLPRLVNSLAEGVRLPLEYRLDAKFEHWALDEFQDTSRGQWKALENLISESSQPGMGRSVLIVGDRKQSIYEWRGGDVKILSEQVARARQGGNSLEALDESHRYLQSISDAVNIVFGESTIRGAFDMDTAPAGAVWECRPHRSHDTDGEGFVEVIQAEKQSGQAKISDFFEPIENALRAVNPWERGISTAILVRKNTYGEDILAYLKSRGIDRVVFEGDSYISDSPVLSAMVELAWLADHSRDAFSYAHIGLSPIAKAMYPDGLPSADRLSAQLLEDFTRIGMVRKFREVREALKVLPDSWDDFTEARFEDFIKCAAEFEESRDATMRLSDFVEFLKNRTRRDYAEPGVVRIMTMHQSKGLGFDHVIIPFFEPDGLVDRRHVGPLEGKDGEWLLDNPGSDAASEDPTLASAETRRQQTQRYNSLCLAYVAMTRAKKALTIILHPRNAKKKGSATDSPAKFSDLVRLVGLNTLGDREWYLRKSESKHENEQGRENEQEEDAPHDKPHRARRSEIRKARPSSLFHSGMKGDSLFAESFGKAAKRGVEIHALYSKIEWLDPSKAETAFDRALVRPAGCVALWRERPYEILLGNVWQSGQFDRVVFTDVCGERRATIYDFKTNATRKGEDVGAFSRRMNETYLPQMRMYRSALSALTGIPQDRISTKLLLYETMTEVDCGIMD
;
A
#
# COMPACT_ATOMS: atom_id res chain seq x y z
N MET A 1 -24.31 38.64 12.60
CA MET A 1 -23.46 38.22 13.74
C MET A 1 -22.04 38.09 13.22
N ARG A 2 -21.06 38.76 13.79
CA ARG A 2 -19.66 38.60 13.33
C ARG A 2 -19.19 37.16 13.60
N LEU A 3 -18.51 36.55 12.64
CA LEU A 3 -17.94 35.24 12.81
C LEU A 3 -16.76 35.29 13.81
N PRO A 4 -16.57 34.26 14.65
CA PRO A 4 -15.34 34.13 15.46
C PRO A 4 -14.10 34.14 14.58
N ALA A 5 -13.00 34.69 15.06
CA ALA A 5 -11.75 34.74 14.30
C ALA A 5 -11.19 33.32 14.06
N LEU A 6 -11.26 32.45 15.07
CA LEU A 6 -10.94 31.04 14.96
C LEU A 6 -12.15 30.21 15.42
N THR A 7 -12.59 29.28 14.58
CA THR A 7 -13.56 28.25 14.93
C THR A 7 -12.91 26.90 14.71
N VAL A 8 -12.87 26.05 15.72
CA VAL A 8 -12.43 24.66 15.60
C VAL A 8 -13.63 23.75 15.81
N ILE A 9 -13.87 22.83 14.87
CA ILE A 9 -14.94 21.84 14.96
C ILE A 9 -14.31 20.47 15.16
N GLU A 10 -14.48 19.91 16.34
CA GLU A 10 -14.19 18.49 16.60
C GLU A 10 -15.41 17.68 16.21
N ALA A 11 -15.30 16.96 15.10
CA ALA A 11 -16.44 16.27 14.51
C ALA A 11 -16.16 14.78 14.35
N SER A 12 -16.98 13.94 14.96
CA SER A 12 -16.90 12.49 14.84
C SER A 12 -17.25 11.99 13.43
N ALA A 13 -17.12 10.69 13.18
CA ALA A 13 -17.43 10.13 11.88
C ALA A 13 -18.92 10.26 11.53
N GLY A 14 -19.22 10.76 10.33
CA GLY A 14 -20.61 10.88 9.83
C GLY A 14 -21.44 12.02 10.40
N THR A 15 -20.84 12.93 11.17
CA THR A 15 -21.55 14.03 11.86
C THR A 15 -21.74 15.29 11.00
N GLY A 16 -21.51 15.21 9.69
CA GLY A 16 -21.77 16.34 8.79
C GLY A 16 -20.64 17.39 8.72
N LYS A 17 -19.37 16.97 8.87
CA LYS A 17 -18.19 17.85 8.70
C LYS A 17 -18.25 18.69 7.43
N THR A 18 -18.37 18.04 6.28
CA THR A 18 -18.45 18.68 4.96
C THR A 18 -19.66 19.59 4.86
N PHE A 19 -20.80 19.19 5.45
CA PHE A 19 -22.00 20.01 5.49
C PHE A 19 -21.79 21.32 6.27
N SER A 20 -21.15 21.24 7.44
CA SER A 20 -20.83 22.42 8.28
C SER A 20 -19.86 23.35 7.58
N LEU A 21 -18.83 22.79 6.92
CA LEU A 21 -17.87 23.55 6.13
C LEU A 21 -18.56 24.26 4.96
N VAL A 22 -19.37 23.54 4.16
CA VAL A 22 -20.11 24.15 3.04
C VAL A 22 -21.10 25.20 3.53
N THR A 23 -21.77 25.02 4.68
CA THR A 23 -22.61 26.02 5.29
C THR A 23 -21.83 27.30 5.63
N ARG A 24 -20.59 27.16 6.11
CA ARG A 24 -19.69 28.30 6.35
C ARG A 24 -19.33 29.01 5.06
N LEU A 25 -19.03 28.29 3.97
CA LEU A 25 -18.72 28.87 2.66
C LEU A 25 -19.94 29.66 2.12
N LEU A 26 -21.12 29.04 2.15
CA LEU A 26 -22.36 29.71 1.73
C LEU A 26 -22.60 31.02 2.54
N ARG A 27 -22.43 30.96 3.86
CA ARG A 27 -22.61 32.16 4.72
C ARG A 27 -21.66 33.29 4.33
N LEU A 28 -20.35 32.97 4.10
CA LEU A 28 -19.36 33.98 3.70
C LEU A 28 -19.72 34.65 2.38
N ILE A 29 -20.12 33.87 1.38
CA ILE A 29 -20.48 34.42 0.06
C ILE A 29 -21.74 35.25 0.14
N PHE A 30 -22.75 34.83 0.90
CA PHE A 30 -23.97 35.66 1.14
C PHE A 30 -23.70 36.85 2.07
N ASP A 31 -22.61 36.84 2.85
CA ASP A 31 -22.13 38.03 3.60
C ASP A 31 -21.40 39.02 2.68
N GLY A 32 -21.27 38.71 1.38
CA GLY A 32 -20.68 39.60 0.38
C GLY A 32 -19.17 39.36 0.19
N VAL A 33 -18.60 38.28 0.77
CA VAL A 33 -17.20 37.92 0.54
C VAL A 33 -17.04 37.37 -0.87
N GLU A 34 -16.07 37.88 -1.61
CA GLU A 34 -15.77 37.39 -2.95
C GLU A 34 -15.18 35.98 -2.88
N PRO A 35 -15.56 35.04 -3.79
CA PRO A 35 -15.08 33.68 -3.79
C PRO A 35 -13.55 33.55 -3.79
N GLU A 36 -12.85 34.51 -4.39
CA GLU A 36 -11.39 34.59 -4.49
C GLU A 36 -10.67 34.81 -3.16
N ARG A 37 -11.39 35.37 -2.15
CA ARG A 37 -10.86 35.64 -0.82
C ARG A 37 -11.04 34.48 0.15
N ILE A 38 -11.68 33.39 -0.31
CA ILE A 38 -11.97 32.20 0.47
C ILE A 38 -11.04 31.08 0.02
N VAL A 39 -10.37 30.46 0.99
CA VAL A 39 -9.50 29.30 0.79
C VAL A 39 -10.10 28.11 1.53
N ALA A 40 -10.48 27.06 0.83
CA ALA A 40 -10.94 25.80 1.42
C ALA A 40 -9.98 24.65 1.04
N LEU A 41 -9.26 24.14 2.02
CA LEU A 41 -8.23 23.12 1.81
C LEU A 41 -8.58 21.84 2.56
N THR A 42 -8.29 20.72 1.93
CA THR A 42 -8.44 19.38 2.49
C THR A 42 -7.24 18.51 2.15
N PHE A 43 -7.19 17.30 2.71
CA PHE A 43 -6.07 16.37 2.50
C PHE A 43 -6.12 15.69 1.11
N SER A 44 -7.31 15.32 0.60
CA SER A 44 -7.43 14.55 -0.63
C SER A 44 -8.17 15.29 -1.74
N ARG A 45 -7.82 14.99 -3.01
CA ARG A 45 -8.52 15.54 -4.19
C ARG A 45 -10.00 15.15 -4.21
N MET A 46 -10.32 13.94 -3.74
CA MET A 46 -11.69 13.45 -3.66
C MET A 46 -12.51 14.29 -2.68
N ALA A 47 -11.97 14.55 -1.48
CA ALA A 47 -12.64 15.40 -0.49
C ALA A 47 -12.82 16.85 -0.99
N ALA A 48 -11.83 17.39 -1.70
CA ALA A 48 -11.97 18.71 -2.34
C ALA A 48 -13.11 18.72 -3.38
N GLY A 49 -13.20 17.66 -4.19
CA GLY A 49 -14.32 17.49 -5.14
C GLY A 49 -15.68 17.36 -4.43
N GLU A 50 -15.75 16.61 -3.33
CA GLU A 50 -16.98 16.49 -2.52
C GLU A 50 -17.42 17.84 -1.93
N ILE A 51 -16.48 18.62 -1.40
CA ILE A 51 -16.78 19.98 -0.89
C ILE A 51 -17.36 20.84 -2.02
N PHE A 52 -16.70 20.87 -3.17
CA PHE A 52 -17.13 21.66 -4.31
C PHE A 52 -18.49 21.19 -4.85
N ASN A 53 -18.67 19.90 -5.05
CA ASN A 53 -19.92 19.32 -5.53
C ASN A 53 -21.08 19.61 -4.55
N SER A 54 -20.87 19.40 -3.26
CA SER A 54 -21.88 19.69 -2.23
C SER A 54 -22.23 21.18 -2.20
N PHE A 55 -21.25 22.05 -2.41
CA PHE A 55 -21.46 23.50 -2.46
C PHE A 55 -22.33 23.90 -3.66
N ILE A 56 -22.02 23.39 -4.87
CA ILE A 56 -22.80 23.66 -6.09
C ILE A 56 -24.18 23.02 -6.00
N GLU A 57 -24.29 21.78 -5.54
CA GLU A 57 -25.57 21.06 -5.40
C GLU A 57 -26.54 21.78 -4.47
N ARG A 58 -26.08 22.27 -3.32
CA ARG A 58 -26.92 23.04 -2.39
C ARG A 58 -27.44 24.33 -2.99
N LEU A 59 -26.60 25.06 -3.73
CA LEU A 59 -27.02 26.27 -4.46
C LEU A 59 -28.01 25.93 -5.56
N SER A 60 -27.78 24.86 -6.33
CA SER A 60 -28.69 24.44 -7.40
C SER A 60 -30.05 24.01 -6.85
N LYS A 61 -30.09 23.12 -5.86
CA LYS A 61 -31.33 22.66 -5.24
C LYS A 61 -32.15 23.81 -4.64
N ALA A 62 -31.48 24.79 -4.01
CA ALA A 62 -32.13 25.97 -3.48
C ALA A 62 -32.62 26.93 -4.59
N THR A 63 -32.03 26.86 -5.79
CA THR A 63 -32.51 27.62 -6.95
C THR A 63 -33.75 26.97 -7.55
N ASP A 64 -33.82 25.66 -7.58
CA ASP A 64 -34.87 24.89 -8.26
C ASP A 64 -36.12 24.70 -7.37
N ASP A 65 -35.96 24.59 -6.04
CA ASP A 65 -37.05 24.37 -5.09
C ASP A 65 -37.16 25.49 -4.02
N PRO A 66 -38.25 26.27 -4.03
CA PRO A 66 -38.51 27.32 -3.03
C PRO A 66 -38.56 26.83 -1.58
N LYS A 67 -38.93 25.54 -1.33
CA LYS A 67 -38.91 24.98 0.03
C LYS A 67 -37.48 24.74 0.51
N VAL A 68 -36.62 24.25 -0.37
CA VAL A 68 -35.20 24.11 -0.09
C VAL A 68 -34.54 25.46 0.13
N ALA A 69 -34.90 26.48 -0.69
CA ALA A 69 -34.44 27.85 -0.52
C ALA A 69 -34.81 28.39 0.85
N ALA A 70 -36.06 28.20 1.28
CA ALA A 70 -36.52 28.67 2.60
C ALA A 70 -35.75 27.96 3.74
N ALA A 71 -35.53 26.67 3.67
CA ALA A 71 -34.77 25.92 4.65
C ALA A 71 -33.30 26.39 4.73
N GLU A 72 -32.63 26.58 3.58
CA GLU A 72 -31.27 27.12 3.52
C GLU A 72 -31.19 28.57 4.01
N SER A 73 -32.17 29.40 3.65
CA SER A 73 -32.33 30.79 4.14
C SER A 73 -32.38 30.84 5.68
N GLN A 74 -33.20 29.99 6.29
CA GLN A 74 -33.29 29.85 7.75
C GLN A 74 -31.97 29.42 8.37
N ARG A 75 -31.27 28.41 7.78
CA ARG A 75 -29.94 27.92 8.24
C ARG A 75 -28.88 29.02 8.18
N LEU A 76 -28.90 29.81 7.13
CA LEU A 76 -27.98 30.93 6.97
C LEU A 76 -28.36 32.15 7.85
N GLY A 77 -29.54 32.14 8.47
CA GLY A 77 -30.07 33.25 9.28
C GLY A 77 -30.33 34.50 8.47
N ARG A 78 -30.76 34.34 7.21
CA ARG A 78 -31.00 35.41 6.25
C ARG A 78 -32.33 35.23 5.55
N ASN A 79 -32.88 36.29 4.98
CA ASN A 79 -34.08 36.20 4.14
C ASN A 79 -33.63 36.15 2.66
N LEU A 80 -33.49 34.96 2.12
CA LEU A 80 -33.03 34.69 0.75
C LEU A 80 -34.11 33.96 -0.04
N SER A 81 -34.33 34.38 -1.28
CA SER A 81 -35.22 33.75 -2.24
C SER A 81 -34.47 32.73 -3.16
N ALA A 82 -35.20 31.87 -3.85
CA ALA A 82 -34.62 30.99 -4.86
C ALA A 82 -33.84 31.76 -5.96
N ALA A 83 -34.33 32.97 -6.31
CA ALA A 83 -33.62 33.82 -7.27
C ALA A 83 -32.24 34.29 -6.76
N ASP A 84 -32.10 34.54 -5.45
CA ASP A 84 -30.85 34.95 -4.83
C ASP A 84 -29.84 33.79 -4.88
N PHE A 85 -30.26 32.55 -4.61
CA PHE A 85 -29.44 31.37 -4.77
C PHE A 85 -28.99 31.15 -6.23
N GLY A 86 -29.91 31.36 -7.21
CA GLY A 86 -29.58 31.27 -8.63
C GLY A 86 -28.60 32.36 -9.11
N ALA A 87 -28.73 33.59 -8.58
CA ALA A 87 -27.76 34.64 -8.84
C ALA A 87 -26.38 34.31 -8.27
N MET A 88 -26.34 33.75 -7.06
CA MET A 88 -25.10 33.32 -6.40
C MET A 88 -24.47 32.16 -7.12
N LEU A 89 -25.22 31.15 -7.55
CA LEU A 89 -24.72 30.02 -8.35
C LEU A 89 -24.02 30.50 -9.62
N ARG A 90 -24.65 31.41 -10.37
CA ARG A 90 -24.02 32.03 -11.57
C ARG A 90 -22.73 32.76 -11.22
N LYS A 91 -22.70 33.51 -10.12
CA LYS A 91 -21.48 34.20 -9.65
C LYS A 91 -20.37 33.20 -9.34
N VAL A 92 -20.66 32.15 -8.59
CA VAL A 92 -19.67 31.11 -8.21
C VAL A 92 -19.11 30.41 -9.45
N ILE A 93 -19.96 30.02 -10.41
CA ILE A 93 -19.54 29.38 -11.65
C ILE A 93 -18.64 30.33 -12.48
N ALA A 94 -19.01 31.60 -12.60
CA ALA A 94 -18.20 32.57 -13.34
C ALA A 94 -16.81 32.78 -12.73
N HIS A 95 -16.67 32.65 -11.41
CA HIS A 95 -15.41 32.80 -10.68
C HIS A 95 -14.74 31.47 -10.30
N GLN A 96 -15.20 30.34 -10.84
CA GLN A 96 -14.70 28.99 -10.49
C GLN A 96 -13.16 28.87 -10.66
N HIS A 97 -12.63 29.46 -11.71
CA HIS A 97 -11.19 29.44 -12.00
C HIS A 97 -10.34 30.21 -10.98
N LEU A 98 -10.94 31.10 -10.19
CA LEU A 98 -10.31 31.89 -9.12
C LEU A 98 -10.53 31.25 -7.73
N SER A 99 -11.47 30.31 -7.63
CA SER A 99 -11.79 29.61 -6.38
C SER A 99 -10.63 28.74 -5.92
N LEU A 100 -10.34 28.75 -4.62
CA LEU A 100 -9.29 28.00 -3.97
C LEU A 100 -9.87 26.86 -3.11
N ILE A 101 -10.74 26.05 -3.71
CA ILE A 101 -11.17 24.78 -3.12
C ILE A 101 -10.23 23.69 -3.67
N GLY A 102 -9.41 23.10 -2.81
CA GLY A 102 -8.38 22.15 -3.26
C GLY A 102 -7.69 21.40 -2.14
N THR A 103 -6.55 20.78 -2.48
CA THR A 103 -5.71 20.12 -1.47
C THR A 103 -4.65 21.08 -0.93
N LEU A 104 -4.17 20.82 0.31
CA LEU A 104 -3.02 21.53 0.89
C LEU A 104 -1.84 21.55 -0.06
N ASP A 105 -1.50 20.40 -0.66
CA ASP A 105 -0.37 20.29 -1.59
C ASP A 105 -0.59 21.09 -2.87
N SER A 106 -1.83 21.18 -3.37
CA SER A 106 -2.14 22.01 -4.55
C SER A 106 -1.96 23.50 -4.26
N PHE A 107 -2.26 23.93 -3.04
CA PHE A 107 -2.01 25.30 -2.59
C PHE A 107 -0.52 25.60 -2.45
N LEU A 108 0.25 24.70 -1.80
CA LEU A 108 1.71 24.82 -1.69
C LEU A 108 2.37 24.84 -3.08
N MET A 109 1.89 24.01 -4.00
CA MET A 109 2.39 23.99 -5.38
C MET A 109 2.13 25.33 -6.09
N ARG A 110 1.01 26.00 -5.84
CA ARG A 110 0.78 27.34 -6.34
C ARG A 110 1.81 28.34 -5.81
N ILE A 111 2.14 28.25 -4.51
CA ILE A 111 3.18 29.09 -3.90
C ILE A 111 4.53 28.86 -4.60
N VAL A 112 4.94 27.62 -4.74
CA VAL A 112 6.20 27.23 -5.39
C VAL A 112 6.27 27.75 -6.84
N ARG A 113 5.18 27.66 -7.59
CA ARG A 113 5.09 28.17 -8.96
C ARG A 113 5.12 29.70 -9.06
N MET A 114 4.83 30.42 -7.99
CA MET A 114 4.92 31.89 -7.98
C MET A 114 6.34 32.41 -7.83
N ILE A 115 7.26 31.60 -7.30
CA ILE A 115 8.62 31.97 -6.93
C ILE A 115 9.65 30.89 -7.33
N PRO A 116 9.63 30.36 -8.56
CA PRO A 116 10.48 29.25 -8.94
C PRO A 116 11.97 29.63 -8.90
N PHE A 117 12.33 30.86 -9.29
CA PHE A 117 13.72 31.30 -9.34
C PHE A 117 14.32 31.48 -7.94
N GLU A 118 13.56 32.00 -6.99
CA GLU A 118 13.99 32.15 -5.59
C GLU A 118 14.21 30.80 -4.91
N LEU A 119 13.53 29.76 -5.41
CA LEU A 119 13.70 28.38 -4.97
C LEU A 119 14.80 27.61 -5.73
N GLY A 120 15.52 28.30 -6.63
CA GLY A 120 16.64 27.73 -7.39
C GLY A 120 16.23 26.91 -8.62
N PHE A 121 15.00 27.05 -9.11
CA PHE A 121 14.54 26.38 -10.32
C PHE A 121 14.79 27.24 -11.55
N GLY A 122 15.34 26.63 -12.60
CA GLY A 122 15.60 27.33 -13.87
C GLY A 122 14.39 27.44 -14.81
N GLY A 123 13.23 26.93 -14.44
CA GLY A 123 12.05 26.88 -15.30
C GLY A 123 10.81 26.35 -14.61
N GLU A 124 9.98 25.63 -15.37
CA GLU A 124 8.72 25.07 -14.88
C GLU A 124 8.94 24.02 -13.78
N VAL A 125 8.14 24.12 -12.73
CA VAL A 125 8.16 23.16 -11.62
C VAL A 125 6.95 22.24 -11.72
N SER A 126 7.22 20.94 -11.68
CA SER A 126 6.18 19.89 -11.70
C SER A 126 6.38 18.87 -10.58
N VAL A 127 5.25 18.44 -9.99
CA VAL A 127 5.28 17.31 -9.06
C VAL A 127 5.35 16.02 -9.86
N MET A 128 6.34 15.20 -9.55
CA MET A 128 6.49 13.89 -10.18
C MET A 128 5.28 13.01 -9.84
N SER A 129 4.78 12.30 -10.83
CA SER A 129 3.74 11.29 -10.65
C SER A 129 4.25 10.11 -9.79
N ASP A 130 3.31 9.37 -9.24
CA ASP A 130 3.60 8.22 -8.36
C ASP A 130 4.51 7.17 -9.02
N TYR A 131 4.49 7.06 -10.37
CA TYR A 131 5.38 6.17 -11.09
C TYR A 131 6.76 6.79 -11.38
N ARG A 132 6.81 8.10 -11.68
CA ARG A 132 8.07 8.77 -12.05
C ARG A 132 9.03 8.85 -10.88
N SER A 133 8.52 9.08 -9.69
CA SER A 133 9.32 9.16 -8.47
C SER A 133 10.13 7.88 -8.18
N PRO A 134 9.57 6.65 -8.25
CA PRO A 134 10.36 5.42 -8.17
C PRO A 134 11.41 5.27 -9.29
N VAL A 135 11.05 5.57 -10.54
CA VAL A 135 11.97 5.46 -11.69
C VAL A 135 13.16 6.39 -11.54
N GLU A 136 12.94 7.67 -11.19
CA GLU A 136 14.03 8.62 -10.95
C GLU A 136 14.89 8.21 -9.75
N ARG A 137 14.29 7.66 -8.70
CA ARG A 137 15.03 7.11 -7.56
C ARG A 137 15.92 5.94 -7.96
N ASP A 138 15.42 5.01 -8.74
CA ASP A 138 16.19 3.88 -9.23
C ASP A 138 17.36 4.33 -10.13
N ARG A 139 17.15 5.32 -10.99
CA ARG A 139 18.20 5.95 -11.78
C ARG A 139 19.26 6.61 -10.91
N LEU A 140 18.85 7.39 -9.91
CA LEU A 140 19.78 8.02 -8.98
C LEU A 140 20.64 7.01 -8.23
N VAL A 141 20.02 5.94 -7.73
CA VAL A 141 20.73 4.86 -7.04
C VAL A 141 21.72 4.17 -8.00
N ALA A 142 21.31 3.91 -9.24
CA ALA A 142 22.22 3.35 -10.25
C ALA A 142 23.41 4.30 -10.53
N ASP A 143 23.14 5.58 -10.66
CA ASP A 143 24.18 6.59 -10.86
C ASP A 143 25.15 6.71 -9.67
N MET A 144 24.63 6.59 -8.45
CA MET A 144 25.48 6.56 -7.25
C MET A 144 26.42 5.35 -7.20
N LEU A 145 26.01 4.22 -7.80
CA LEU A 145 26.89 3.04 -7.92
C LEU A 145 27.97 3.23 -9.00
N MET A 146 27.79 4.18 -9.90
CA MET A 146 28.72 4.52 -10.99
C MET A 146 29.57 5.77 -10.67
N LEU A 147 29.77 6.10 -9.38
CA LEU A 147 30.61 7.22 -8.97
C LEU A 147 32.03 7.11 -9.52
N ASP A 148 32.62 8.23 -9.95
CA ASP A 148 33.94 8.25 -10.57
C ASP A 148 35.09 8.15 -9.53
N SER A 149 34.84 8.55 -8.29
CA SER A 149 35.83 8.50 -7.20
C SER A 149 35.78 7.18 -6.44
N GLU A 150 36.92 6.47 -6.38
CA GLU A 150 37.03 5.23 -5.56
C GLU A 150 36.81 5.50 -4.07
N ASP A 151 37.23 6.64 -3.55
CA ASP A 151 37.00 7.01 -2.14
C ASP A 151 35.50 7.17 -1.87
N ALA A 152 34.73 7.81 -2.78
CA ALA A 152 33.29 7.94 -2.65
C ALA A 152 32.58 6.58 -2.75
N LYS A 153 33.04 5.70 -3.64
CA LYS A 153 32.55 4.33 -3.73
C LYS A 153 32.82 3.53 -2.45
N GLU A 154 33.98 3.68 -1.84
CA GLU A 154 34.34 2.97 -0.61
C GLU A 154 33.49 3.43 0.58
N VAL A 155 33.32 4.75 0.76
CA VAL A 155 32.44 5.35 1.78
C VAL A 155 31.01 4.86 1.58
N PHE A 156 30.54 4.81 0.32
CA PHE A 156 29.23 4.29 0.00
C PHE A 156 29.12 2.78 0.30
N ARG A 157 30.10 1.98 -0.09
CA ARG A 157 30.11 0.52 0.18
C ARG A 157 30.15 0.22 1.67
N GLU A 158 30.93 0.99 2.46
CA GLU A 158 31.00 0.82 3.90
C GLU A 158 29.67 1.18 4.57
N ALA A 159 29.11 2.34 4.26
CA ALA A 159 27.80 2.76 4.78
C ALA A 159 26.70 1.77 4.37
N PHE A 160 26.74 1.31 3.13
CA PHE A 160 25.85 0.33 2.58
C PHE A 160 25.95 -1.04 3.28
N ARG A 161 27.17 -1.54 3.53
CA ARG A 161 27.43 -2.81 4.23
C ARG A 161 26.94 -2.73 5.67
N LEU A 162 27.14 -1.61 6.36
CA LEU A 162 26.61 -1.36 7.70
C LEU A 162 25.09 -1.44 7.74
N VAL A 163 24.42 -0.83 6.77
CA VAL A 163 22.95 -0.75 6.71
C VAL A 163 22.30 -2.08 6.30
N THR A 164 22.89 -2.82 5.36
CA THR A 164 22.26 -4.01 4.77
C THR A 164 22.73 -5.33 5.37
N GLY A 165 23.82 -5.32 6.12
CA GLY A 165 24.36 -6.51 6.82
C GLY A 165 24.92 -7.60 5.91
N THR A 166 24.66 -7.60 4.61
CA THR A 166 25.15 -8.61 3.65
C THR A 166 25.29 -8.06 2.22
N ALA A 167 26.41 -8.36 1.59
CA ALA A 167 26.61 -8.13 0.17
C ALA A 167 25.90 -9.23 -0.65
N GLY A 168 24.78 -8.91 -1.26
CA GLY A 168 24.21 -9.68 -2.36
C GLY A 168 23.11 -10.68 -2.00
N SER A 169 21.87 -10.25 -2.05
CA SER A 169 20.72 -11.14 -2.21
C SER A 169 19.82 -10.65 -3.34
N ASN A 170 19.15 -11.58 -4.04
CA ASN A 170 18.08 -11.25 -4.98
C ASN A 170 16.99 -10.45 -4.27
N GLY A 171 16.54 -9.36 -4.88
CA GLY A 171 15.64 -8.41 -4.25
C GLY A 171 16.33 -7.28 -3.46
N PHE A 172 17.68 -7.23 -3.50
CA PHE A 172 18.48 -6.15 -2.95
C PHE A 172 18.01 -4.78 -3.42
N TRP A 173 17.86 -4.61 -4.72
CA TRP A 173 17.47 -3.35 -5.35
C TRP A 173 16.15 -2.81 -4.79
N ARG A 174 15.13 -3.63 -4.76
CA ARG A 174 13.82 -3.27 -4.22
C ARG A 174 13.87 -2.86 -2.74
N ARG A 175 14.60 -3.64 -1.91
CA ARG A 175 14.75 -3.30 -0.48
C ARG A 175 15.51 -2.01 -0.27
N PHE A 176 16.51 -1.76 -1.11
CA PHE A 176 17.32 -0.55 -1.02
C PHE A 176 16.52 0.69 -1.43
N THR A 177 15.72 0.62 -2.49
CA THR A 177 14.86 1.72 -2.92
C THR A 177 13.74 2.00 -1.91
N GLU A 178 13.17 0.96 -1.31
CA GLU A 178 12.23 1.10 -0.18
C GLU A 178 12.91 1.75 1.05
N PHE A 179 14.13 1.33 1.35
CA PHE A 179 14.95 1.89 2.42
C PHE A 179 15.24 3.38 2.19
N VAL A 180 15.73 3.75 1.01
CA VAL A 180 15.98 5.15 0.66
C VAL A 180 14.70 5.99 0.80
N SER A 181 13.56 5.48 0.33
CA SER A 181 12.27 6.17 0.47
C SER A 181 11.92 6.46 1.92
N GLY A 182 12.11 5.51 2.81
CA GLY A 182 11.78 5.65 4.24
C GLY A 182 12.69 6.62 5.01
N TRP A 183 13.96 6.72 4.61
CA TRP A 183 14.94 7.54 5.34
C TRP A 183 15.19 8.92 4.74
N HIS A 184 15.00 9.09 3.44
CA HIS A 184 15.25 10.36 2.76
C HIS A 184 14.38 11.50 3.29
N SER A 185 13.10 11.23 3.56
CA SER A 185 12.21 12.21 4.19
C SER A 185 12.73 12.65 5.56
N ARG A 186 13.11 11.70 6.41
CA ARG A 186 13.67 11.99 7.74
C ARG A 186 14.99 12.76 7.67
N TYR A 187 15.86 12.41 6.74
CA TYR A 187 17.11 13.14 6.50
C TYR A 187 16.86 14.62 6.18
N ARG A 188 15.85 14.89 5.36
CA ARG A 188 15.51 16.26 4.99
C ARG A 188 14.86 17.06 6.12
N ASP A 189 14.14 16.38 7.02
CA ASP A 189 13.55 17.03 8.19
C ASP A 189 14.58 17.30 9.28
N LEU A 190 15.60 16.45 9.40
CA LEU A 190 16.67 16.52 10.40
C LEU A 190 18.03 16.33 9.71
N SER A 191 18.54 17.41 9.11
CA SER A 191 19.80 17.36 8.32
C SER A 191 21.07 17.52 9.16
N ASP A 192 20.95 17.75 10.46
CA ASP A 192 22.10 17.83 11.37
C ASP A 192 22.66 16.44 11.68
N ALA A 193 23.92 16.21 11.27
CA ALA A 193 24.62 14.95 11.50
C ALA A 193 24.71 14.56 12.98
N THR A 194 24.77 15.54 13.87
CA THR A 194 24.85 15.28 15.32
C THR A 194 23.62 14.64 15.88
N ALA A 195 22.47 14.82 15.27
CA ALA A 195 21.20 14.21 15.67
C ALA A 195 21.08 12.73 15.28
N TRP A 196 21.98 12.20 14.45
CA TRP A 196 21.88 10.85 13.90
C TRP A 196 22.81 9.87 14.59
N GLY A 197 22.26 9.11 15.55
CA GLY A 197 22.98 8.03 16.23
C GLY A 197 24.23 8.51 16.96
N THR A 198 24.19 9.67 17.60
CA THR A 198 25.30 10.16 18.41
C THR A 198 24.97 10.08 19.89
N ALA A 199 25.98 9.70 20.68
CA ALA A 199 25.84 9.63 22.13
C ALA A 199 25.55 11.00 22.75
N SER A 200 26.06 12.09 22.18
CA SER A 200 25.83 13.46 22.63
C SER A 200 24.36 13.86 22.48
N ALA A 201 23.70 13.52 21.38
CA ALA A 201 22.29 13.86 21.17
C ALA A 201 21.35 13.00 22.03
N ILE A 202 21.64 11.71 22.18
CA ILE A 202 20.76 10.78 22.90
C ILE A 202 20.91 10.93 24.43
N TRP A 203 22.15 11.06 24.94
CA TRP A 203 22.46 11.03 26.36
C TRP A 203 23.16 12.29 26.89
N GLY A 204 23.23 13.35 26.10
CA GLY A 204 23.96 14.58 26.52
C GLY A 204 25.45 14.35 26.76
N GLY A 205 26.06 13.39 26.07
CA GLY A 205 27.47 13.05 26.19
C GLY A 205 27.81 12.08 27.34
N LYS A 206 26.81 11.54 28.05
CA LYS A 206 27.00 10.52 29.10
C LYS A 206 26.34 9.21 28.70
N PRO A 207 26.94 8.45 27.77
CA PRO A 207 26.36 7.19 27.33
C PRO A 207 26.33 6.15 28.44
N PRO A 208 25.46 5.14 28.39
CA PRO A 208 25.49 4.01 29.30
C PRO A 208 26.85 3.33 29.33
N GLY A 209 27.21 2.73 30.44
CA GLY A 209 28.36 1.82 30.51
C GLY A 209 28.21 0.64 29.56
N ASP A 210 29.30 -0.03 29.27
CA ASP A 210 29.30 -1.24 28.40
C ASP A 210 28.93 -1.03 26.89
N LEU A 211 28.84 0.20 26.41
CA LEU A 211 28.68 0.45 24.98
C LEU A 211 29.94 0.08 24.17
N ASP A 212 31.10 0.07 24.78
CA ASP A 212 32.40 -0.21 24.15
C ASP A 212 32.73 -1.71 24.12
N VAL A 213 31.71 -2.54 24.04
CA VAL A 213 31.86 -4.01 24.05
C VAL A 213 32.09 -4.56 22.65
N SER A 214 33.11 -5.43 22.52
CA SER A 214 33.37 -6.13 21.25
C SER A 214 32.68 -7.48 21.21
N MET A 215 32.29 -7.92 20.00
CA MET A 215 31.74 -9.28 19.78
C MET A 215 32.75 -10.39 20.15
N SER A 216 34.04 -10.14 19.97
CA SER A 216 35.08 -11.11 20.40
C SER A 216 35.09 -11.30 21.92
N GLY A 217 34.95 -10.20 22.67
CA GLY A 217 34.84 -10.23 24.14
C GLY A 217 33.60 -11.00 24.59
N ILE A 218 32.44 -10.74 23.99
CA ILE A 218 31.19 -11.47 24.28
C ILE A 218 31.35 -12.97 24.04
N ARG A 219 31.93 -13.35 22.88
CA ARG A 219 32.15 -14.77 22.53
C ARG A 219 33.08 -15.47 23.52
N SER A 220 34.18 -14.83 23.88
CA SER A 220 35.10 -15.35 24.87
C SER A 220 34.46 -15.57 26.26
N MET A 221 33.61 -14.61 26.67
CA MET A 221 32.82 -14.80 27.91
C MET A 221 31.83 -15.95 27.80
N ALA A 222 31.23 -16.17 26.62
CA ALA A 222 30.26 -17.23 26.40
C ALA A 222 30.89 -18.63 26.41
N GLU A 223 32.21 -18.77 26.26
CA GLU A 223 32.93 -20.04 26.45
C GLU A 223 32.68 -20.62 27.84
N GLY A 224 32.55 -19.78 28.87
CA GLY A 224 32.18 -20.18 30.21
C GLY A 224 30.80 -20.80 30.37
N LEU A 225 29.95 -20.69 29.36
CA LEU A 225 28.59 -21.24 29.29
C LEU A 225 28.48 -22.56 28.50
N GLU A 226 29.60 -23.10 27.95
CA GLU A 226 29.59 -24.34 27.16
C GLU A 226 29.02 -25.54 27.94
N ARG A 227 29.10 -25.51 29.29
CA ARG A 227 28.45 -26.48 30.21
C ARG A 227 26.93 -26.64 29.99
N TYR A 228 26.28 -25.67 29.32
CA TYR A 228 24.85 -25.71 29.01
C TYR A 228 24.56 -26.18 27.58
N ARG A 229 25.55 -26.54 26.76
CA ARG A 229 25.37 -26.84 25.34
C ARG A 229 24.33 -27.94 25.07
N ASP A 230 24.38 -29.00 25.88
CA ASP A 230 23.47 -30.14 25.75
C ASP A 230 22.14 -29.96 26.49
N ALA A 231 22.00 -28.89 27.27
CA ALA A 231 20.76 -28.56 27.94
C ALA A 231 19.73 -27.98 26.97
N ARG A 232 18.45 -28.22 27.23
CA ARG A 232 17.34 -27.79 26.37
C ARG A 232 17.38 -26.28 26.17
N GLY A 233 17.68 -25.85 24.92
CA GLY A 233 17.81 -24.44 24.52
C GLY A 233 19.19 -23.83 24.76
N GLY A 234 20.08 -24.46 25.54
CA GLY A 234 21.42 -23.96 25.84
C GLY A 234 22.28 -23.91 24.57
N GLY A 235 22.35 -24.97 23.81
CA GLY A 235 23.08 -25.03 22.54
C GLY A 235 22.57 -23.99 21.54
N THR A 236 21.26 -23.80 21.45
CA THR A 236 20.66 -22.76 20.58
C THR A 236 21.09 -21.34 20.98
N PHE A 237 21.17 -21.06 22.28
CA PHE A 237 21.65 -19.76 22.77
C PHE A 237 23.13 -19.55 22.45
N LEU A 238 23.98 -20.54 22.71
CA LEU A 238 25.42 -20.48 22.41
C LEU A 238 25.69 -20.34 20.91
N ASP A 239 24.94 -21.04 20.08
CA ASP A 239 25.00 -20.89 18.64
C ASP A 239 24.52 -19.49 18.18
N ALA A 240 23.52 -18.92 18.85
CA ALA A 240 23.12 -17.53 18.62
C ALA A 240 24.23 -16.55 18.97
N VAL A 241 24.93 -16.73 20.07
CA VAL A 241 26.08 -15.90 20.45
C VAL A 241 27.23 -16.04 19.46
N SER A 242 27.56 -17.29 19.02
CA SER A 242 28.67 -17.55 18.11
C SER A 242 28.44 -17.00 16.69
N ARG A 243 27.18 -17.07 16.20
CA ARG A 243 26.76 -16.63 14.87
C ARG A 243 26.16 -15.23 14.86
N PHE A 244 26.24 -14.51 15.97
CA PHE A 244 25.51 -13.27 16.13
C PHE A 244 25.93 -12.20 15.12
N HIS A 245 25.00 -11.85 14.25
CA HIS A 245 25.08 -10.76 13.27
C HIS A 245 23.76 -9.96 13.21
N GLY A 246 22.90 -10.05 14.24
CA GLY A 246 21.54 -9.51 14.20
C GLY A 246 20.95 -9.20 15.57
N SER A 247 19.69 -9.54 15.76
CA SER A 247 18.99 -9.33 17.03
C SER A 247 19.45 -10.32 18.10
N PRO A 248 19.74 -9.86 19.34
CA PRO A 248 20.03 -10.77 20.45
C PRO A 248 18.82 -11.67 20.75
N PRO A 249 19.01 -12.82 21.39
CA PRO A 249 17.91 -13.62 21.88
C PRO A 249 17.04 -12.82 22.85
N ASP A 250 15.72 -12.94 22.73
CA ASP A 250 14.76 -12.20 23.60
C ASP A 250 14.93 -12.56 25.07
N LYS A 251 15.21 -13.84 25.36
CA LYS A 251 15.30 -14.37 26.74
C LYS A 251 16.38 -15.44 26.88
N LEU A 252 16.89 -15.57 28.07
CA LEU A 252 17.72 -16.71 28.41
C LEU A 252 16.90 -18.02 28.37
N PRO A 253 17.53 -19.14 27.95
CA PRO A 253 16.94 -20.47 28.14
C PRO A 253 16.74 -20.75 29.63
N LYS A 254 15.70 -21.51 29.98
CA LYS A 254 15.39 -21.84 31.39
C LYS A 254 16.56 -22.43 32.16
N CYS A 255 17.41 -23.20 31.48
CA CYS A 255 18.59 -23.77 32.07
C CYS A 255 19.66 -22.74 32.49
N MET A 256 19.57 -21.49 32.00
CA MET A 256 20.51 -20.40 32.21
C MET A 256 19.92 -19.22 33.00
N GLU A 257 18.61 -19.19 33.28
CA GLU A 257 17.92 -18.03 33.89
C GLU A 257 18.55 -17.57 35.22
N GLY A 258 19.14 -18.47 36.01
CA GLY A 258 19.80 -18.14 37.29
C GLY A 258 21.32 -17.91 37.18
N ASP A 259 21.92 -17.99 35.98
CA ASP A 259 23.38 -17.89 35.83
C ASP A 259 23.80 -16.42 35.59
N PRO A 260 24.59 -15.81 36.48
CA PRO A 260 25.05 -14.44 36.35
C PRO A 260 25.88 -14.19 35.09
N LEU A 261 26.66 -15.20 34.65
CA LEU A 261 27.46 -15.11 33.43
C LEU A 261 26.56 -15.07 32.18
N ALA A 262 25.53 -15.91 32.17
CA ALA A 262 24.55 -15.90 31.07
C ALA A 262 23.77 -14.58 31.00
N GLN A 263 23.36 -14.04 32.14
CA GLN A 263 22.72 -12.73 32.22
C GLN A 263 23.67 -11.63 31.74
N ARG A 264 24.93 -11.68 32.11
CA ARG A 264 25.94 -10.69 31.66
C ARG A 264 26.19 -10.79 30.15
N VAL A 265 26.28 -11.99 29.59
CA VAL A 265 26.45 -12.21 28.14
C VAL A 265 25.26 -11.63 27.40
N LEU A 266 24.02 -11.89 27.84
CA LEU A 266 22.83 -11.36 27.21
C LEU A 266 22.77 -9.82 27.27
N HIS A 267 23.07 -9.24 28.44
CA HIS A 267 23.18 -7.80 28.60
C HIS A 267 24.20 -7.18 27.63
N LEU A 268 25.41 -7.75 27.57
CA LEU A 268 26.44 -7.24 26.66
C LEU A 268 26.08 -7.38 25.18
N MET A 269 25.35 -8.45 24.79
CA MET A 269 24.80 -8.57 23.42
C MET A 269 23.81 -7.44 23.10
N ARG A 270 22.97 -7.08 24.04
CA ARG A 270 22.01 -5.97 23.91
C ARG A 270 22.72 -4.62 23.84
N MET A 271 23.72 -4.40 24.69
CA MET A 271 24.55 -3.19 24.64
C MET A 271 25.33 -3.07 23.32
N TRP A 272 25.90 -4.17 22.85
CA TRP A 272 26.52 -4.18 21.52
C TRP A 272 25.52 -3.84 20.40
N ARG A 273 24.29 -4.34 20.49
CA ARG A 273 23.24 -4.01 19.53
C ARG A 273 22.91 -2.52 19.53
N ILE A 274 22.88 -1.88 20.69
CA ILE A 274 22.72 -0.43 20.80
C ILE A 274 23.89 0.30 20.14
N ALA A 275 25.13 -0.08 20.48
CA ALA A 275 26.33 0.50 19.88
C ALA A 275 26.34 0.35 18.34
N HIS A 276 26.00 -0.84 17.85
CA HIS A 276 25.90 -1.10 16.41
C HIS A 276 24.79 -0.25 15.74
N SER A 277 23.66 -0.04 16.43
CA SER A 277 22.59 0.84 15.92
C SER A 277 23.03 2.30 15.80
N LEU A 278 23.92 2.79 16.68
CA LEU A 278 24.53 4.12 16.52
C LEU A 278 25.35 4.19 15.22
N GLU A 279 26.22 3.21 14.99
CA GLU A 279 27.05 3.14 13.77
C GLU A 279 26.20 3.04 12.51
N VAL A 280 25.18 2.16 12.52
CA VAL A 280 24.22 2.01 11.40
C VAL A 280 23.53 3.32 11.13
N THR A 281 23.05 4.04 12.15
CA THR A 281 22.36 5.33 11.99
C THR A 281 23.25 6.39 11.37
N GLN A 282 24.51 6.45 11.78
CA GLN A 282 25.50 7.34 11.17
C GLN A 282 25.81 6.93 9.72
N GLY A 283 25.85 5.63 9.44
CA GLY A 283 25.97 5.09 8.08
C GLY A 283 24.80 5.51 7.20
N ILE A 284 23.56 5.41 7.73
CA ILE A 284 22.34 5.87 7.05
C ILE A 284 22.43 7.36 6.75
N PHE A 285 22.83 8.18 7.70
CA PHE A 285 23.00 9.62 7.47
C PHE A 285 23.96 9.91 6.31
N ARG A 286 25.16 9.29 6.31
CA ARG A 286 26.14 9.45 5.23
C ARG A 286 25.58 9.06 3.86
N LEU A 287 24.85 7.95 3.82
CA LEU A 287 24.20 7.45 2.61
C LEU A 287 23.14 8.43 2.11
N MET A 288 22.25 8.90 3.01
CA MET A 288 21.20 9.85 2.67
C MET A 288 21.74 11.20 2.23
N ARG A 289 22.82 11.67 2.83
CA ARG A 289 23.49 12.90 2.41
C ARG A 289 23.99 12.82 0.95
N THR A 290 24.58 11.69 0.59
CA THR A 290 25.05 11.47 -0.79
C THR A 290 23.89 11.37 -1.76
N TYR A 291 22.82 10.65 -1.36
CA TYR A 291 21.62 10.52 -2.17
C TYR A 291 20.92 11.87 -2.37
N ASP A 292 20.74 12.66 -1.31
CA ASP A 292 20.06 13.96 -1.37
C ASP A 292 20.81 14.95 -2.26
N ALA A 293 22.14 14.98 -2.18
CA ALA A 293 22.97 15.80 -3.07
C ALA A 293 22.79 15.41 -4.55
N ALA A 294 22.73 14.11 -4.85
CA ALA A 294 22.47 13.62 -6.19
C ALA A 294 21.03 13.94 -6.66
N TYR A 295 20.05 13.82 -5.76
CA TYR A 295 18.67 14.16 -6.01
C TYR A 295 18.51 15.65 -6.34
N ASP A 296 19.15 16.53 -5.57
CA ASP A 296 19.12 17.97 -5.82
C ASP A 296 19.75 18.33 -7.18
N ALA A 297 20.90 17.74 -7.48
CA ALA A 297 21.64 18.05 -8.71
C ALA A 297 20.96 17.51 -9.98
N LYS A 298 20.30 16.35 -9.93
CA LYS A 298 19.80 15.65 -11.11
C LYS A 298 18.28 15.67 -11.30
N VAL A 299 17.53 15.81 -10.21
CA VAL A 299 16.06 15.75 -10.23
C VAL A 299 15.47 17.12 -9.92
N ARG A 300 15.75 17.65 -8.72
CA ARG A 300 15.15 18.90 -8.27
C ARG A 300 15.60 20.10 -9.12
N SER A 301 16.87 20.17 -9.48
CA SER A 301 17.39 21.25 -10.37
C SER A 301 16.67 21.35 -11.72
N ARG A 302 16.04 20.24 -12.16
CA ARG A 302 15.23 20.20 -13.40
C ARG A 302 13.76 20.57 -13.18
N GLY A 303 13.39 21.04 -11.99
CA GLY A 303 12.02 21.35 -11.63
C GLY A 303 11.14 20.13 -11.29
N ASN A 304 11.72 18.93 -11.19
CA ASN A 304 11.00 17.73 -10.79
C ASN A 304 11.06 17.58 -9.27
N ILE A 305 9.90 17.61 -8.61
CA ILE A 305 9.80 17.53 -7.14
C ILE A 305 8.79 16.48 -6.73
N THR A 306 8.86 16.03 -5.48
CA THR A 306 7.83 15.20 -4.85
C THR A 306 6.84 16.04 -4.06
N PHE A 307 5.70 15.46 -3.65
CA PHE A 307 4.78 16.12 -2.72
C PHE A 307 5.44 16.47 -1.38
N GLU A 308 6.39 15.67 -0.92
CA GLU A 308 7.14 15.91 0.32
C GLU A 308 8.10 17.11 0.22
N ASP A 309 8.51 17.47 -1.00
CA ASP A 309 9.37 18.64 -1.22
C ASP A 309 8.62 19.97 -1.03
N LEU A 310 7.33 20.00 -1.34
CA LEU A 310 6.53 21.24 -1.35
C LEU A 310 6.59 22.01 -0.01
N PRO A 311 6.25 21.40 1.15
CA PRO A 311 6.31 22.15 2.40
C PRO A 311 7.75 22.54 2.76
N ARG A 312 8.74 21.72 2.41
CA ARG A 312 10.15 22.03 2.70
C ARG A 312 10.66 23.21 1.90
N LEU A 313 10.33 23.28 0.60
CA LEU A 313 10.69 24.40 -0.25
C LEU A 313 10.12 25.71 0.30
N VAL A 314 8.84 25.71 0.68
CA VAL A 314 8.22 26.89 1.26
C VAL A 314 8.85 27.27 2.61
N ASN A 315 9.14 26.28 3.45
CA ASN A 315 9.76 26.50 4.77
C ASN A 315 11.23 26.93 4.67
N SER A 316 11.93 26.63 3.59
CA SER A 316 13.34 27.02 3.37
C SER A 316 13.52 28.43 2.81
N LEU A 317 12.43 29.12 2.48
CA LEU A 317 12.50 30.49 1.95
C LEU A 317 13.16 31.44 2.96
N ALA A 318 14.14 32.20 2.47
CA ALA A 318 14.73 33.29 3.24
C ALA A 318 13.67 34.35 3.59
N GLU A 319 13.79 34.98 4.75
CA GLU A 319 12.81 36.00 5.21
C GLU A 319 12.56 37.11 4.19
N GLY A 320 13.59 37.55 3.50
CA GLY A 320 13.50 38.57 2.47
C GLY A 320 12.64 38.17 1.26
N VAL A 321 12.41 36.89 1.01
CA VAL A 321 11.49 36.37 -0.02
C VAL A 321 10.14 35.99 0.58
N ARG A 322 10.17 35.39 1.76
CA ARG A 322 8.99 34.90 2.47
C ARG A 322 8.05 36.01 2.90
N LEU A 323 8.53 37.08 3.52
CA LEU A 323 7.70 38.17 4.00
C LEU A 323 6.93 38.90 2.88
N PRO A 324 7.53 39.31 1.73
CA PRO A 324 6.78 39.88 0.62
C PRO A 324 5.77 38.93 0.00
N LEU A 325 6.03 37.62 -0.02
CA LEU A 325 5.11 36.61 -0.51
C LEU A 325 3.91 36.47 0.43
N GLU A 326 4.16 36.31 1.74
CA GLU A 326 3.11 36.23 2.76
C GLU A 326 2.25 37.50 2.75
N TYR A 327 2.82 38.68 2.66
CA TYR A 327 2.08 39.94 2.54
C TYR A 327 1.13 39.96 1.33
N ARG A 328 1.59 39.48 0.16
CA ARG A 328 0.74 39.40 -1.04
C ARG A 328 -0.38 38.41 -0.90
N LEU A 329 -0.13 37.25 -0.26
CA LEU A 329 -1.13 36.21 -0.03
C LEU A 329 -2.12 36.64 1.04
N ASP A 330 -1.67 37.30 2.11
CA ASP A 330 -2.52 37.83 3.18
C ASP A 330 -3.46 38.92 2.68
N ALA A 331 -2.99 39.81 1.83
CA ALA A 331 -3.81 40.82 1.20
C ALA A 331 -4.94 40.23 0.32
N LYS A 332 -4.79 38.97 -0.13
CA LYS A 332 -5.72 38.30 -1.00
C LYS A 332 -6.69 37.38 -0.24
N PHE A 333 -6.20 36.62 0.76
CA PHE A 333 -6.97 35.59 1.43
C PHE A 333 -7.43 36.02 2.82
N GLU A 334 -8.72 36.08 3.02
CA GLU A 334 -9.32 36.57 4.27
C GLU A 334 -9.96 35.47 5.10
N HIS A 335 -10.47 34.41 4.45
CA HIS A 335 -11.20 33.35 5.11
C HIS A 335 -10.62 31.98 4.73
N TRP A 336 -10.29 31.21 5.75
CA TRP A 336 -9.70 29.87 5.61
C TRP A 336 -10.66 28.82 6.16
N ALA A 337 -10.82 27.73 5.43
CA ALA A 337 -11.53 26.54 5.85
C ALA A 337 -10.62 25.31 5.61
N LEU A 338 -10.24 24.63 6.69
CA LEU A 338 -9.34 23.48 6.66
C LEU A 338 -10.11 22.24 7.09
N ASP A 339 -10.26 21.27 6.20
CA ASP A 339 -10.93 19.99 6.45
C ASP A 339 -9.94 18.86 6.60
N GLU A 340 -10.37 17.78 7.29
CA GLU A 340 -9.52 16.61 7.62
C GLU A 340 -8.17 17.02 8.23
N PHE A 341 -8.19 18.03 9.09
CA PHE A 341 -6.99 18.70 9.60
C PHE A 341 -6.08 17.79 10.42
N GLN A 342 -6.59 16.70 10.99
CA GLN A 342 -5.82 15.68 11.70
C GLN A 342 -4.80 14.95 10.82
N ASP A 343 -4.92 15.06 9.50
CA ASP A 343 -3.99 14.42 8.54
C ASP A 343 -2.89 15.38 8.06
N THR A 344 -2.91 16.64 8.51
CA THR A 344 -1.93 17.68 8.15
C THR A 344 -0.57 17.36 8.77
N SER A 345 0.51 17.46 7.98
CA SER A 345 1.87 17.29 8.49
C SER A 345 2.40 18.55 9.17
N ARG A 346 3.38 18.38 10.08
CA ARG A 346 4.04 19.51 10.74
C ARG A 346 4.70 20.46 9.72
N GLY A 347 5.29 19.92 8.65
CA GLY A 347 5.88 20.71 7.58
C GLY A 347 4.85 21.53 6.80
N GLN A 348 3.68 20.94 6.46
CA GLN A 348 2.59 21.63 5.81
C GLN A 348 2.01 22.75 6.70
N TRP A 349 1.82 22.44 7.99
CA TRP A 349 1.33 23.45 8.94
C TRP A 349 2.28 24.64 9.06
N LYS A 350 3.58 24.37 9.28
CA LYS A 350 4.61 25.42 9.38
C LYS A 350 4.68 26.32 8.14
N ALA A 351 4.41 25.74 6.96
CA ALA A 351 4.40 26.50 5.70
C ALA A 351 3.24 27.49 5.62
N LEU A 352 2.12 27.23 6.32
CA LEU A 352 0.88 28.02 6.25
C LEU A 352 0.55 28.77 7.55
N GLU A 353 1.22 28.41 8.65
CA GLU A 353 0.87 28.86 10.00
C GLU A 353 0.82 30.39 10.13
N ASN A 354 1.78 31.11 9.54
CA ASN A 354 1.81 32.58 9.60
C ASN A 354 0.56 33.18 8.93
N LEU A 355 0.24 32.75 7.69
CA LEU A 355 -0.92 33.24 6.94
C LEU A 355 -2.23 32.96 7.68
N ILE A 356 -2.37 31.76 8.24
CA ILE A 356 -3.58 31.33 8.94
C ILE A 356 -3.69 32.03 10.30
N SER A 357 -2.57 32.17 11.01
CA SER A 357 -2.53 32.82 12.33
C SER A 357 -2.88 34.29 12.23
N GLU A 358 -2.44 34.99 11.20
CA GLU A 358 -2.81 36.39 10.96
C GLU A 358 -4.30 36.55 10.68
N SER A 359 -4.86 35.66 9.84
CA SER A 359 -6.31 35.65 9.56
C SER A 359 -7.17 35.25 10.76
N SER A 360 -6.58 34.65 11.79
CA SER A 360 -7.27 34.25 13.04
C SER A 360 -7.24 35.34 14.14
N GLN A 361 -6.72 36.54 13.85
CA GLN A 361 -6.67 37.61 14.84
C GLN A 361 -8.06 38.29 15.02
N PRO A 362 -8.50 38.54 16.26
CA PRO A 362 -9.80 39.19 16.51
C PRO A 362 -9.87 40.60 15.93
N GLY A 363 -11.02 40.97 15.39
CA GLY A 363 -11.31 42.34 14.96
C GLY A 363 -11.01 42.66 13.49
N MET A 364 -10.27 41.82 12.77
CA MET A 364 -9.88 42.07 11.39
C MET A 364 -11.00 41.76 10.35
N GLY A 365 -12.14 41.20 10.75
CA GLY A 365 -13.19 40.77 9.82
C GLY A 365 -12.88 39.47 9.07
N ARG A 366 -11.71 38.88 9.32
CA ARG A 366 -11.22 37.62 8.78
C ARG A 366 -11.63 36.44 9.66
N SER A 367 -11.59 35.21 9.14
CA SER A 367 -11.92 34.04 9.93
C SER A 367 -11.21 32.78 9.47
N VAL A 368 -10.93 31.89 10.42
CA VAL A 368 -10.37 30.56 10.20
C VAL A 368 -11.34 29.52 10.75
N LEU A 369 -11.68 28.52 9.94
CA LEU A 369 -12.43 27.34 10.31
C LEU A 369 -11.51 26.12 10.17
N ILE A 370 -11.34 25.36 11.24
CA ILE A 370 -10.60 24.09 11.25
C ILE A 370 -11.59 22.99 11.61
N VAL A 371 -11.67 21.96 10.78
CA VAL A 371 -12.53 20.79 10.99
C VAL A 371 -11.68 19.53 11.03
N GLY A 372 -11.87 18.68 12.03
CA GLY A 372 -11.11 17.44 12.13
C GLY A 372 -11.66 16.46 13.16
N ASP A 373 -11.15 15.23 13.09
CA ASP A 373 -11.43 14.17 14.06
C ASP A 373 -10.13 13.44 14.41
N ARG A 374 -9.63 13.64 15.62
CA ARG A 374 -8.39 13.00 16.08
C ARG A 374 -8.43 11.46 15.93
N LYS A 375 -9.60 10.85 16.12
CA LYS A 375 -9.83 9.40 16.01
C LYS A 375 -9.76 8.89 14.55
N GLN A 376 -9.77 9.78 13.56
CA GLN A 376 -9.62 9.46 12.14
C GLN A 376 -8.23 9.77 11.58
N SER A 377 -7.24 10.05 12.43
CA SER A 377 -5.85 10.22 12.02
C SER A 377 -5.23 8.87 11.70
N ILE A 378 -5.10 8.56 10.41
CA ILE A 378 -4.55 7.28 9.91
C ILE A 378 -3.42 7.46 8.90
N TYR A 379 -2.93 8.70 8.69
CA TYR A 379 -1.88 9.05 7.73
C TYR A 379 -0.58 9.52 8.39
N GLU A 380 -0.28 9.07 9.63
CA GLU A 380 1.01 9.34 10.27
C GLU A 380 2.19 8.87 9.39
N TRP A 381 2.05 7.74 8.73
CA TRP A 381 3.06 7.21 7.81
C TRP A 381 3.34 8.13 6.59
N ARG A 382 2.46 9.10 6.32
CA ARG A 382 2.64 10.21 5.37
C ARG A 382 3.04 11.53 6.05
N GLY A 383 3.42 11.48 7.33
CA GLY A 383 3.82 12.64 8.11
C GLY A 383 2.68 13.41 8.77
N GLY A 384 1.44 12.93 8.73
CA GLY A 384 0.32 13.52 9.47
C GLY A 384 0.61 13.58 10.97
N ASP A 385 0.32 14.72 11.62
CA ASP A 385 0.59 14.94 13.04
C ASP A 385 -0.67 15.41 13.77
N VAL A 386 -1.32 14.46 14.45
CA VAL A 386 -2.55 14.74 15.22
C VAL A 386 -2.37 15.79 16.33
N LYS A 387 -1.14 16.01 16.80
CA LYS A 387 -0.83 17.01 17.83
C LYS A 387 -1.18 18.41 17.38
N ILE A 388 -1.04 18.72 16.08
CA ILE A 388 -1.36 20.03 15.53
C ILE A 388 -2.84 20.36 15.75
N LEU A 389 -3.75 19.40 15.52
CA LEU A 389 -5.17 19.60 15.79
C LEU A 389 -5.41 19.84 17.29
N SER A 390 -4.72 19.09 18.17
CA SER A 390 -4.84 19.28 19.61
C SER A 390 -4.35 20.67 20.07
N GLU A 391 -3.30 21.20 19.46
CA GLU A 391 -2.80 22.56 19.68
C GLU A 391 -3.86 23.61 19.26
N GLN A 392 -4.53 23.42 18.11
CA GLN A 392 -5.58 24.33 17.66
C GLN A 392 -6.84 24.24 18.53
N VAL A 393 -7.21 23.06 19.04
CA VAL A 393 -8.28 22.88 20.01
C VAL A 393 -7.97 23.66 21.31
N ALA A 394 -6.73 23.55 21.82
CA ALA A 394 -6.31 24.31 22.99
C ALA A 394 -6.38 25.82 22.77
N ARG A 395 -5.99 26.29 21.57
CA ARG A 395 -6.08 27.70 21.17
C ARG A 395 -7.55 28.16 21.04
N ALA A 396 -8.44 27.32 20.54
CA ALA A 396 -9.86 27.63 20.41
C ALA A 396 -10.58 27.77 21.77
N ARG A 397 -10.06 27.15 22.80
CA ARG A 397 -10.57 27.30 24.18
C ARG A 397 -10.23 28.67 24.83
N GLN A 398 -9.36 29.45 24.19
CA GLN A 398 -8.95 30.77 24.68
C GLN A 398 -9.88 31.87 24.12
N GLY A 399 -10.04 32.97 24.86
CA GLY A 399 -11.06 33.99 24.67
C GLY A 399 -11.22 34.52 23.23
N GLY A 400 -12.48 34.70 22.80
CA GLY A 400 -12.85 35.25 21.50
C GLY A 400 -12.95 34.23 20.35
N ASN A 401 -12.54 32.99 20.56
CA ASN A 401 -12.61 31.90 19.63
C ASN A 401 -13.80 30.95 19.89
N SER A 402 -14.11 30.03 18.99
CA SER A 402 -15.17 29.03 19.17
C SER A 402 -14.63 27.61 19.04
N LEU A 403 -15.00 26.76 19.98
CA LEU A 403 -14.83 25.33 19.91
C LEU A 403 -16.21 24.67 19.83
N GLU A 404 -16.47 24.00 18.74
CA GLU A 404 -17.71 23.27 18.51
C GLU A 404 -17.46 21.77 18.45
N ALA A 405 -18.44 20.98 18.89
CA ALA A 405 -18.38 19.54 18.81
C ALA A 405 -19.56 19.02 18.00
N LEU A 406 -19.29 18.11 17.07
CA LEU A 406 -20.31 17.39 16.33
C LEU A 406 -20.21 15.90 16.69
N ASP A 407 -21.20 15.40 17.43
CA ASP A 407 -21.27 14.03 17.93
C ASP A 407 -22.52 13.26 17.50
N GLU A 408 -23.44 13.92 16.78
CA GLU A 408 -24.63 13.31 16.18
C GLU A 408 -24.35 12.85 14.75
N SER A 409 -24.37 11.54 14.53
CA SER A 409 -24.05 10.94 13.22
C SER A 409 -25.28 10.83 12.33
N HIS A 410 -25.18 11.32 11.11
CA HIS A 410 -26.15 11.13 10.03
C HIS A 410 -25.78 9.95 9.10
N ARG A 411 -24.76 9.16 9.47
CA ARG A 411 -24.26 8.08 8.63
C ARG A 411 -24.78 6.72 9.04
N TYR A 412 -24.82 6.41 10.33
CA TYR A 412 -25.05 5.08 10.84
C TYR A 412 -26.16 5.03 11.87
N LEU A 413 -26.83 3.88 11.92
CA LEU A 413 -27.93 3.60 12.84
C LEU A 413 -27.44 3.35 14.28
N GLN A 414 -28.38 3.32 15.24
CA GLN A 414 -28.08 3.36 16.68
C GLN A 414 -27.19 2.20 17.14
N SER A 415 -27.44 0.97 16.72
CA SER A 415 -26.63 -0.20 17.13
C SER A 415 -25.15 -0.06 16.80
N ILE A 416 -24.84 0.60 15.66
CA ILE A 416 -23.45 0.86 15.27
C ILE A 416 -22.87 1.96 16.18
N SER A 417 -23.66 3.00 16.48
CA SER A 417 -23.28 4.05 17.44
C SER A 417 -22.95 3.45 18.80
N ASP A 418 -23.78 2.56 19.30
CA ASP A 418 -23.59 1.88 20.59
C ASP A 418 -22.33 1.00 20.59
N ALA A 419 -22.11 0.22 19.53
CA ALA A 419 -20.90 -0.58 19.40
C ALA A 419 -19.63 0.27 19.37
N VAL A 420 -19.65 1.40 18.65
CA VAL A 420 -18.54 2.37 18.64
C VAL A 420 -18.30 2.97 20.02
N ASN A 421 -19.36 3.35 20.74
CA ASN A 421 -19.27 3.91 22.09
C ASN A 421 -18.71 2.90 23.10
N ILE A 422 -19.16 1.63 23.03
CA ILE A 422 -18.68 0.54 23.89
C ILE A 422 -17.19 0.30 23.67
N VAL A 423 -16.74 0.21 22.41
CA VAL A 423 -15.36 -0.16 22.09
C VAL A 423 -14.40 1.02 22.27
N PHE A 424 -14.81 2.21 21.81
CA PHE A 424 -13.91 3.37 21.72
C PHE A 424 -14.18 4.43 22.79
N GLY A 425 -15.05 4.16 23.75
CA GLY A 425 -15.28 5.06 24.88
C GLY A 425 -13.97 5.45 25.55
N GLU A 426 -13.86 6.72 25.98
CA GLU A 426 -12.63 7.26 26.56
C GLU A 426 -12.14 6.46 27.76
N SER A 427 -13.04 6.13 28.70
CA SER A 427 -12.73 5.33 29.86
C SER A 427 -12.27 3.90 29.51
N THR A 428 -12.85 3.33 28.45
CA THR A 428 -12.49 2.00 27.93
C THR A 428 -11.06 1.96 27.42
N ILE A 429 -10.72 2.88 26.53
CA ILE A 429 -9.40 2.91 25.91
C ILE A 429 -8.32 3.27 26.91
N ARG A 430 -8.55 4.28 27.76
CA ARG A 430 -7.60 4.69 28.79
C ARG A 430 -7.35 3.57 29.81
N GLY A 431 -8.41 2.88 30.25
CA GLY A 431 -8.28 1.76 31.18
C GLY A 431 -7.59 0.54 30.58
N ALA A 432 -7.79 0.27 29.28
CA ALA A 432 -7.18 -0.87 28.59
C ALA A 432 -5.70 -0.68 28.25
N PHE A 433 -5.25 0.56 27.97
CA PHE A 433 -3.94 0.81 27.34
C PHE A 433 -3.04 1.78 28.12
N ASP A 434 -3.40 2.22 29.32
CA ASP A 434 -2.62 3.20 30.09
C ASP A 434 -2.18 4.40 29.23
N MET A 435 -3.14 4.98 28.52
CA MET A 435 -2.89 6.09 27.60
C MET A 435 -2.68 7.44 28.29
N ASP A 436 -2.77 7.50 29.60
CA ASP A 436 -2.53 8.72 30.38
C ASP A 436 -1.06 9.16 30.33
N THR A 437 -0.15 8.24 30.04
CA THR A 437 1.28 8.48 29.84
C THR A 437 1.65 8.68 28.36
N ALA A 438 0.66 8.72 27.47
CA ALA A 438 0.89 8.92 26.05
C ALA A 438 1.60 10.27 25.79
N PRO A 439 2.47 10.36 24.78
CA PRO A 439 3.12 11.63 24.43
C PRO A 439 2.08 12.72 24.28
N ALA A 440 2.37 13.92 24.75
CA ALA A 440 1.48 15.05 24.66
C ALA A 440 0.90 15.20 23.25
N GLY A 441 -0.42 15.04 23.10
CA GLY A 441 -1.14 15.11 21.81
C GLY A 441 -1.79 13.83 21.32
N ALA A 442 -1.39 12.64 21.78
CA ALA A 442 -2.05 11.36 21.45
C ALA A 442 -3.02 10.90 22.54
N VAL A 443 -3.60 11.82 23.30
CA VAL A 443 -4.61 11.50 24.32
C VAL A 443 -5.89 11.06 23.60
N TRP A 444 -6.39 9.88 23.93
CA TRP A 444 -7.65 9.40 23.39
C TRP A 444 -8.82 10.13 24.05
N GLU A 445 -9.47 11.00 23.29
CA GLU A 445 -10.70 11.65 23.66
C GLU A 445 -11.81 11.20 22.70
N CYS A 446 -12.87 10.64 23.25
CA CYS A 446 -14.03 10.17 22.49
C CYS A 446 -15.32 10.55 23.21
N ARG A 447 -16.03 11.51 22.67
CA ARG A 447 -17.39 11.83 23.11
C ARG A 447 -18.34 10.72 22.67
N PRO A 448 -19.39 10.42 23.45
CA PRO A 448 -20.39 9.45 23.03
C PRO A 448 -21.07 9.89 21.72
N HIS A 449 -21.13 8.97 20.77
CA HIS A 449 -21.83 9.17 19.51
C HIS A 449 -23.31 8.91 19.66
N ARG A 450 -24.14 9.64 18.91
CA ARG A 450 -25.59 9.43 18.80
C ARG A 450 -25.95 9.29 17.33
N SER A 451 -26.94 8.48 17.04
CA SER A 451 -27.52 8.43 15.69
C SER A 451 -28.59 9.52 15.56
N HIS A 452 -28.56 10.24 14.44
CA HIS A 452 -29.62 11.16 14.04
C HIS A 452 -30.84 10.42 13.51
N ASP A 453 -30.60 9.29 12.85
CA ASP A 453 -31.65 8.49 12.24
C ASP A 453 -32.21 7.51 13.29
N THR A 454 -33.49 7.65 13.57
CA THR A 454 -34.24 6.81 14.52
C THR A 454 -35.10 5.76 13.81
N ASP A 455 -35.09 5.73 12.46
CA ASP A 455 -35.96 4.85 11.66
C ASP A 455 -35.40 3.41 11.52
N GLY A 456 -34.66 2.93 12.51
CA GLY A 456 -34.15 1.56 12.59
C GLY A 456 -33.08 1.41 13.64
N GLU A 457 -32.96 0.18 14.17
CA GLU A 457 -31.95 -0.11 15.17
C GLU A 457 -30.58 -0.37 14.54
N GLY A 458 -30.53 -0.86 13.28
CA GLY A 458 -29.32 -1.40 12.66
C GLY A 458 -28.94 -2.76 13.23
N PHE A 459 -27.76 -3.26 12.86
CA PHE A 459 -27.28 -4.56 13.33
C PHE A 459 -25.77 -4.57 13.51
N VAL A 460 -25.31 -5.14 14.62
CA VAL A 460 -23.89 -5.42 14.85
C VAL A 460 -23.75 -6.89 15.25
N GLU A 461 -22.94 -7.63 14.52
CA GLU A 461 -22.66 -9.04 14.80
C GLU A 461 -21.18 -9.23 15.13
N VAL A 462 -20.91 -9.98 16.20
CA VAL A 462 -19.54 -10.33 16.62
C VAL A 462 -19.37 -11.84 16.48
N ILE A 463 -18.51 -12.25 15.56
CA ILE A 463 -18.23 -13.65 15.25
C ILE A 463 -16.81 -13.98 15.73
N GLN A 464 -16.66 -15.14 16.39
CA GLN A 464 -15.36 -15.66 16.77
C GLN A 464 -14.85 -16.58 15.65
N ALA A 465 -13.76 -16.20 14.97
CA ALA A 465 -13.10 -17.12 14.04
C ALA A 465 -12.50 -18.31 14.79
N GLU A 466 -12.64 -19.49 14.22
CA GLU A 466 -12.10 -20.72 14.75
C GLU A 466 -10.81 -21.09 14.03
N LYS A 467 -9.83 -21.51 14.82
CA LYS A 467 -8.53 -21.90 14.31
C LYS A 467 -8.56 -23.34 13.80
N GLN A 468 -8.24 -23.53 12.53
CA GLN A 468 -8.23 -24.88 11.94
C GLN A 468 -7.00 -25.69 12.35
N SER A 469 -5.80 -25.07 12.42
CA SER A 469 -4.58 -25.75 12.89
C SER A 469 -3.41 -24.73 13.11
N GLY A 470 -2.46 -25.07 13.96
CA GLY A 470 -1.21 -24.30 14.11
C GLY A 470 -1.37 -22.83 14.53
N GLN A 471 -0.78 -21.89 13.84
CA GLN A 471 -0.98 -20.44 14.02
C GLN A 471 -2.22 -19.99 13.24
N ALA A 472 -2.89 -18.92 13.70
CA ALA A 472 -4.04 -18.35 13.01
C ALA A 472 -3.64 -17.84 11.60
N LYS A 473 -4.51 -18.11 10.62
CA LYS A 473 -4.34 -17.75 9.21
C LYS A 473 -5.54 -16.95 8.72
N ILE A 474 -5.37 -16.25 7.61
CA ILE A 474 -6.48 -15.54 6.98
C ILE A 474 -7.59 -16.52 6.54
N SER A 475 -7.24 -17.76 6.18
CA SER A 475 -8.21 -18.79 5.83
C SER A 475 -9.19 -19.15 6.95
N ASP A 476 -8.84 -18.91 8.21
CA ASP A 476 -9.75 -19.13 9.35
C ASP A 476 -10.95 -18.16 9.35
N PHE A 477 -10.90 -17.11 8.54
CA PHE A 477 -11.95 -16.09 8.39
C PHE A 477 -12.84 -16.31 7.16
N PHE A 478 -12.47 -17.20 6.24
CA PHE A 478 -13.14 -17.36 4.96
C PHE A 478 -14.61 -17.82 5.11
N GLU A 479 -14.84 -18.87 5.88
CA GLU A 479 -16.17 -19.39 6.10
C GLU A 479 -17.08 -18.40 6.85
N PRO A 480 -16.65 -17.73 7.93
CA PRO A 480 -17.42 -16.66 8.55
C PRO A 480 -17.80 -15.53 7.60
N ILE A 481 -16.89 -15.11 6.70
CA ILE A 481 -17.18 -14.07 5.69
C ILE A 481 -18.22 -14.58 4.70
N GLU A 482 -18.06 -15.80 4.16
CA GLU A 482 -19.02 -16.41 3.23
C GLU A 482 -20.41 -16.51 3.85
N ASN A 483 -20.50 -16.97 5.10
CA ASN A 483 -21.76 -17.12 5.82
C ASN A 483 -22.46 -15.77 6.03
N ALA A 484 -21.72 -14.72 6.41
CA ALA A 484 -22.26 -13.38 6.57
C ALA A 484 -22.79 -12.83 5.24
N LEU A 485 -22.07 -13.04 4.13
CA LEU A 485 -22.50 -12.61 2.81
C LEU A 485 -23.74 -13.37 2.33
N ARG A 486 -23.79 -14.71 2.51
CA ARG A 486 -24.93 -15.52 2.09
C ARG A 486 -26.18 -15.20 2.91
N ALA A 487 -26.05 -14.91 4.20
CA ALA A 487 -27.18 -14.51 5.05
C ALA A 487 -27.82 -13.21 4.55
N VAL A 488 -27.03 -12.22 4.18
CA VAL A 488 -27.52 -10.90 3.71
C VAL A 488 -27.90 -10.94 2.23
N ASN A 489 -27.23 -11.75 1.42
CA ASN A 489 -27.41 -11.84 -0.04
C ASN A 489 -27.40 -10.45 -0.73
N PRO A 490 -26.29 -9.71 -0.64
CA PRO A 490 -26.23 -8.32 -1.09
C PRO A 490 -26.45 -8.16 -2.59
N TRP A 491 -26.07 -9.16 -3.40
CA TRP A 491 -26.16 -9.14 -4.86
C TRP A 491 -27.59 -9.18 -5.39
N GLU A 492 -28.52 -9.85 -4.70
CA GLU A 492 -29.94 -9.86 -5.08
C GLU A 492 -30.70 -8.65 -4.51
N ARG A 493 -30.28 -8.16 -3.35
CA ARG A 493 -30.95 -7.08 -2.65
C ARG A 493 -30.40 -5.68 -2.99
N GLY A 494 -29.33 -5.60 -3.79
CA GLY A 494 -28.70 -4.32 -4.13
C GLY A 494 -28.04 -3.61 -2.92
N ILE A 495 -27.69 -4.37 -1.85
CA ILE A 495 -27.11 -3.82 -0.63
C ILE A 495 -25.62 -3.50 -0.88
N SER A 496 -25.22 -2.27 -0.62
CA SER A 496 -23.81 -1.89 -0.70
C SER A 496 -23.02 -2.54 0.43
N THR A 497 -22.14 -3.47 0.08
CA THR A 497 -21.39 -4.27 1.06
C THR A 497 -19.88 -4.15 0.84
N ALA A 498 -19.12 -3.94 1.94
CA ALA A 498 -17.67 -3.92 1.91
C ALA A 498 -17.06 -4.93 2.89
N ILE A 499 -15.95 -5.56 2.46
CA ILE A 499 -15.05 -6.34 3.32
C ILE A 499 -13.78 -5.51 3.51
N LEU A 500 -13.50 -5.11 4.75
CA LEU A 500 -12.37 -4.22 5.06
C LEU A 500 -11.22 -5.02 5.66
N VAL A 501 -10.09 -5.05 4.96
CA VAL A 501 -8.89 -5.79 5.35
C VAL A 501 -7.74 -4.87 5.73
N ARG A 502 -6.76 -5.36 6.48
CA ARG A 502 -5.59 -4.58 6.88
C ARG A 502 -4.50 -4.51 5.78
N LYS A 503 -4.36 -5.55 4.96
CA LYS A 503 -3.34 -5.66 3.89
C LYS A 503 -3.97 -6.14 2.59
N ASN A 504 -3.45 -5.69 1.46
CA ASN A 504 -3.93 -6.09 0.12
C ASN A 504 -3.88 -7.60 -0.08
N THR A 505 -2.81 -8.27 0.36
CA THR A 505 -2.65 -9.72 0.23
C THR A 505 -3.80 -10.51 0.89
N TYR A 506 -4.36 -10.01 1.99
CA TYR A 506 -5.52 -10.65 2.63
C TYR A 506 -6.79 -10.48 1.79
N GLY A 507 -6.93 -9.34 1.12
CA GLY A 507 -8.06 -9.10 0.20
C GLY A 507 -8.01 -10.00 -1.03
N GLU A 508 -6.82 -10.21 -1.59
CA GLU A 508 -6.61 -11.12 -2.73
C GLU A 508 -6.95 -12.57 -2.35
N ASP A 509 -6.52 -13.03 -1.18
CA ASP A 509 -6.83 -14.37 -0.67
C ASP A 509 -8.34 -14.57 -0.46
N ILE A 510 -9.03 -13.57 0.11
CA ILE A 510 -10.50 -13.60 0.31
C ILE A 510 -11.21 -13.58 -1.05
N LEU A 511 -10.78 -12.75 -1.99
CA LEU A 511 -11.34 -12.71 -3.35
C LEU A 511 -11.25 -14.07 -4.04
N ALA A 512 -10.04 -14.67 -4.00
CA ALA A 512 -9.80 -15.98 -4.61
C ALA A 512 -10.71 -17.05 -3.99
N TYR A 513 -10.86 -17.05 -2.67
CA TYR A 513 -11.75 -17.97 -1.98
C TYR A 513 -13.21 -17.78 -2.39
N LEU A 514 -13.74 -16.56 -2.32
CA LEU A 514 -15.15 -16.28 -2.65
C LEU A 514 -15.49 -16.66 -4.09
N LYS A 515 -14.61 -16.38 -5.05
CA LYS A 515 -14.76 -16.80 -6.45
C LYS A 515 -14.76 -18.32 -6.58
N SER A 516 -13.93 -19.03 -5.82
CA SER A 516 -13.90 -20.50 -5.82
C SER A 516 -15.21 -21.12 -5.29
N ARG A 517 -15.96 -20.33 -4.50
CA ARG A 517 -17.27 -20.71 -3.92
C ARG A 517 -18.47 -20.28 -4.79
N GLY A 518 -18.21 -19.77 -6.01
CA GLY A 518 -19.23 -19.31 -6.94
C GLY A 518 -19.84 -17.96 -6.59
N ILE A 519 -19.17 -17.14 -5.79
CA ILE A 519 -19.56 -15.76 -5.52
C ILE A 519 -18.77 -14.86 -6.47
N ASP A 520 -19.34 -14.59 -7.67
CA ASP A 520 -18.64 -13.85 -8.73
C ASP A 520 -18.82 -12.33 -8.62
N ARG A 521 -19.92 -11.88 -7.99
CA ARG A 521 -20.18 -10.44 -7.78
C ARG A 521 -19.38 -9.86 -6.61
N VAL A 522 -18.08 -10.04 -6.68
CA VAL A 522 -17.11 -9.51 -5.72
C VAL A 522 -15.94 -8.89 -6.46
N VAL A 523 -15.52 -7.70 -6.06
CA VAL A 523 -14.37 -6.98 -6.62
C VAL A 523 -13.40 -6.61 -5.51
N PHE A 524 -12.12 -6.65 -5.83
CA PHE A 524 -11.07 -6.14 -4.95
C PHE A 524 -10.66 -4.75 -5.42
N GLU A 525 -10.82 -3.76 -4.55
CA GLU A 525 -10.38 -2.37 -4.81
C GLU A 525 -8.91 -2.14 -4.44
N GLY A 526 -8.15 -3.20 -4.35
CA GLY A 526 -6.72 -3.14 -4.45
C GLY A 526 -6.36 -3.07 -5.93
N ASP A 527 -5.10 -2.98 -6.17
CA ASP A 527 -4.46 -2.81 -7.45
C ASP A 527 -4.94 -3.77 -8.56
N SER A 528 -6.09 -3.48 -9.18
CA SER A 528 -6.44 -4.14 -10.44
C SER A 528 -5.62 -3.46 -11.54
N TYR A 529 -4.67 -4.19 -12.07
CA TYR A 529 -3.84 -3.71 -13.16
C TYR A 529 -4.67 -3.46 -14.41
N ILE A 530 -4.43 -2.36 -15.08
CA ILE A 530 -5.09 -2.02 -16.35
C ILE A 530 -4.78 -3.09 -17.43
N SER A 531 -3.66 -3.79 -17.25
CA SER A 531 -3.20 -4.88 -18.13
C SER A 531 -3.70 -6.29 -17.74
N ASP A 532 -4.81 -6.40 -17.01
CA ASP A 532 -5.41 -7.70 -16.65
C ASP A 532 -6.13 -8.38 -17.83
N SER A 533 -6.33 -7.65 -18.94
CA SER A 533 -6.76 -8.23 -20.21
C SER A 533 -5.57 -8.82 -20.98
N PRO A 534 -5.67 -10.08 -21.48
CA PRO A 534 -4.62 -10.70 -22.30
C PRO A 534 -4.23 -9.91 -23.53
N VAL A 535 -5.21 -9.29 -24.17
CA VAL A 535 -5.00 -8.47 -25.37
C VAL A 535 -4.22 -7.20 -25.03
N LEU A 536 -4.58 -6.54 -23.93
CA LEU A 536 -3.86 -5.34 -23.49
C LEU A 536 -2.44 -5.66 -23.01
N SER A 537 -2.26 -6.82 -22.38
CA SER A 537 -0.91 -7.30 -22.04
C SER A 537 -0.04 -7.46 -23.29
N ALA A 538 -0.59 -8.01 -24.37
CA ALA A 538 0.13 -8.10 -25.64
C ALA A 538 0.35 -6.72 -26.30
N MET A 539 -0.55 -5.76 -26.11
CA MET A 539 -0.34 -4.37 -26.57
C MET A 539 0.83 -3.68 -25.84
N VAL A 540 0.99 -3.94 -24.57
CA VAL A 540 2.13 -3.43 -23.77
C VAL A 540 3.46 -3.92 -24.35
N GLU A 541 3.51 -5.17 -24.82
CA GLU A 541 4.71 -5.75 -25.41
C GLU A 541 5.11 -5.06 -26.73
N LEU A 542 4.17 -4.42 -27.43
CA LEU A 542 4.52 -3.61 -28.60
C LEU A 542 5.42 -2.44 -28.23
N ALA A 543 5.11 -1.75 -27.13
CA ALA A 543 5.93 -0.64 -26.65
C ALA A 543 7.29 -1.12 -26.12
N TRP A 544 7.31 -2.28 -25.47
CA TRP A 544 8.55 -2.89 -24.99
C TRP A 544 9.47 -3.32 -26.14
N LEU A 545 8.92 -4.03 -27.14
CA LEU A 545 9.68 -4.52 -28.28
C LEU A 545 10.25 -3.38 -29.12
N ALA A 546 9.56 -2.22 -29.20
CA ALA A 546 10.06 -1.04 -29.92
C ALA A 546 11.45 -0.61 -29.44
N ASP A 547 11.73 -0.69 -28.14
CA ASP A 547 13.03 -0.34 -27.56
C ASP A 547 13.97 -1.55 -27.38
N HIS A 548 13.47 -2.78 -27.47
CA HIS A 548 14.16 -4.03 -27.16
C HIS A 548 14.06 -5.04 -28.31
N SER A 549 14.62 -4.72 -29.46
CA SER A 549 14.50 -5.51 -30.70
C SER A 549 14.94 -6.98 -30.59
N ARG A 550 15.79 -7.29 -29.60
CA ARG A 550 16.29 -8.64 -29.34
C ARG A 550 15.50 -9.42 -28.29
N ASP A 551 14.41 -8.87 -27.78
CA ASP A 551 13.57 -9.59 -26.83
C ASP A 551 12.69 -10.63 -27.54
N ALA A 552 13.18 -11.85 -27.59
CA ALA A 552 12.47 -12.98 -28.20
C ALA A 552 11.14 -13.31 -27.49
N PHE A 553 11.00 -12.97 -26.21
CA PHE A 553 9.77 -13.20 -25.47
C PHE A 553 8.65 -12.27 -25.95
N SER A 554 8.88 -10.94 -25.94
CA SER A 554 7.89 -9.97 -26.41
C SER A 554 7.51 -10.23 -27.86
N TYR A 555 8.48 -10.55 -28.71
CA TYR A 555 8.22 -10.93 -30.11
C TYR A 555 7.32 -12.17 -30.22
N ALA A 556 7.63 -13.24 -29.47
CA ALA A 556 6.81 -14.45 -29.44
C ALA A 556 5.42 -14.20 -28.86
N HIS A 557 5.31 -13.40 -27.81
CA HIS A 557 4.02 -13.04 -27.20
C HIS A 557 3.12 -12.31 -28.18
N ILE A 558 3.64 -11.31 -28.91
CA ILE A 558 2.92 -10.62 -29.98
C ILE A 558 2.50 -11.64 -31.07
N GLY A 559 3.40 -12.52 -31.48
CA GLY A 559 3.14 -13.52 -32.50
C GLY A 559 2.05 -14.54 -32.15
N LEU A 560 1.91 -14.86 -30.86
CA LEU A 560 0.87 -15.77 -30.35
C LEU A 560 -0.46 -15.06 -30.05
N SER A 561 -0.45 -13.73 -30.00
CA SER A 561 -1.62 -12.94 -29.70
C SER A 561 -2.49 -12.71 -30.97
N PRO A 562 -3.77 -12.36 -30.83
CA PRO A 562 -4.61 -11.92 -31.94
C PRO A 562 -4.04 -10.73 -32.72
N ILE A 563 -3.16 -9.94 -32.13
CA ILE A 563 -2.51 -8.77 -32.75
C ILE A 563 -1.76 -9.18 -34.03
N ALA A 564 -1.04 -10.31 -33.98
CA ALA A 564 -0.28 -10.78 -35.14
C ALA A 564 -1.21 -11.03 -36.35
N LYS A 565 -2.35 -11.69 -36.15
CA LYS A 565 -3.31 -11.94 -37.21
C LYS A 565 -4.01 -10.68 -37.72
N ALA A 566 -4.32 -9.75 -36.80
CA ALA A 566 -5.00 -8.51 -37.10
C ALA A 566 -4.13 -7.53 -37.87
N MET A 567 -2.88 -7.38 -37.47
CA MET A 567 -1.97 -6.35 -37.99
C MET A 567 -1.04 -6.88 -39.11
N TYR A 568 -0.79 -8.20 -39.12
CA TYR A 568 0.18 -8.83 -40.03
C TYR A 568 -0.39 -10.12 -40.64
N PRO A 569 -1.46 -10.02 -41.52
CA PRO A 569 -2.13 -11.18 -42.07
C PRO A 569 -1.22 -12.06 -42.95
N ASP A 570 -0.21 -11.46 -43.57
CA ASP A 570 0.79 -12.15 -44.41
C ASP A 570 1.95 -12.75 -43.61
N GLY A 571 1.90 -12.64 -42.27
CA GLY A 571 2.94 -13.13 -41.37
C GLY A 571 3.68 -12.00 -40.63
N LEU A 572 4.11 -12.32 -39.41
CA LEU A 572 4.84 -11.37 -38.55
C LEU A 572 6.21 -11.06 -39.17
N PRO A 573 6.63 -9.78 -39.28
CA PRO A 573 7.97 -9.42 -39.72
C PRO A 573 9.04 -9.98 -38.72
N SER A 574 10.30 -10.05 -39.13
CA SER A 574 11.38 -10.41 -38.20
C SER A 574 11.42 -9.44 -37.01
N ALA A 575 11.91 -9.88 -35.85
CA ALA A 575 11.91 -9.11 -34.62
C ALA A 575 12.54 -7.71 -34.79
N ASP A 576 13.70 -7.64 -35.43
CA ASP A 576 14.39 -6.36 -35.69
C ASP A 576 13.58 -5.44 -36.59
N ARG A 577 12.94 -5.99 -37.63
CA ARG A 577 12.10 -5.19 -38.55
C ARG A 577 10.81 -4.73 -37.87
N LEU A 578 10.19 -5.59 -37.09
CA LEU A 578 8.99 -5.25 -36.31
C LEU A 578 9.30 -4.16 -35.28
N SER A 579 10.39 -4.30 -34.53
CA SER A 579 10.84 -3.30 -33.56
C SER A 579 11.07 -1.93 -34.23
N ALA A 580 11.78 -1.91 -35.36
CA ALA A 580 12.02 -0.67 -36.09
C ALA A 580 10.71 -0.01 -36.58
N GLN A 581 9.77 -0.79 -37.10
CA GLN A 581 8.46 -0.31 -37.53
C GLN A 581 7.65 0.24 -36.34
N LEU A 582 7.64 -0.45 -35.20
CA LEU A 582 6.96 0.00 -34.00
C LEU A 582 7.55 1.30 -33.46
N LEU A 583 8.88 1.41 -33.40
CA LEU A 583 9.57 2.61 -32.96
C LEU A 583 9.24 3.80 -33.89
N GLU A 584 9.24 3.59 -35.21
CA GLU A 584 8.85 4.60 -36.17
C GLU A 584 7.37 5.01 -35.99
N ASP A 585 6.46 4.04 -35.85
CA ASP A 585 5.03 4.31 -35.68
C ASP A 585 4.77 5.10 -34.38
N PHE A 586 5.29 4.63 -33.25
CA PHE A 586 5.12 5.33 -31.97
C PHE A 586 5.72 6.73 -31.97
N THR A 587 6.82 6.95 -32.71
CA THR A 587 7.43 8.27 -32.82
C THR A 587 6.64 9.18 -33.75
N ARG A 588 6.12 8.66 -34.86
CA ARG A 588 5.46 9.45 -35.91
C ARG A 588 4.00 9.77 -35.59
N ILE A 589 3.23 8.79 -35.09
CA ILE A 589 1.79 8.95 -34.85
C ILE A 589 1.39 8.96 -33.39
N GLY A 590 2.30 8.59 -32.50
CA GLY A 590 2.09 8.51 -31.06
C GLY A 590 1.49 7.17 -30.60
N MET A 591 1.62 6.92 -29.29
CA MET A 591 1.17 5.66 -28.66
C MET A 591 -0.35 5.53 -28.67
N VAL A 592 -1.06 6.58 -28.30
CA VAL A 592 -2.53 6.60 -28.27
C VAL A 592 -3.12 6.22 -29.62
N ARG A 593 -2.61 6.82 -30.69
CA ARG A 593 -3.12 6.56 -32.04
C ARG A 593 -2.75 5.16 -32.51
N LYS A 594 -1.53 4.70 -32.23
CA LYS A 594 -1.10 3.34 -32.58
C LYS A 594 -1.93 2.28 -31.86
N PHE A 595 -2.18 2.42 -30.58
CA PHE A 595 -3.03 1.47 -29.85
C PHE A 595 -4.48 1.48 -30.34
N ARG A 596 -5.02 2.62 -30.74
CA ARG A 596 -6.34 2.69 -31.38
C ARG A 596 -6.37 1.99 -32.73
N GLU A 597 -5.32 2.09 -33.56
CA GLU A 597 -5.19 1.32 -34.81
C GLU A 597 -5.21 -0.18 -34.54
N VAL A 598 -4.47 -0.65 -33.52
CA VAL A 598 -4.47 -2.07 -33.11
C VAL A 598 -5.85 -2.51 -32.65
N ARG A 599 -6.57 -1.69 -31.87
CA ARG A 599 -7.95 -1.99 -31.45
C ARG A 599 -8.89 -2.15 -32.66
N GLU A 600 -8.87 -1.23 -33.61
CA GLU A 600 -9.74 -1.31 -34.77
C GLU A 600 -9.46 -2.56 -35.61
N ALA A 601 -8.20 -2.93 -35.77
CA ALA A 601 -7.83 -4.17 -36.43
C ALA A 601 -8.31 -5.42 -35.67
N LEU A 602 -8.23 -5.41 -34.33
CA LEU A 602 -8.69 -6.54 -33.50
C LEU A 602 -10.21 -6.70 -33.51
N LYS A 603 -10.99 -5.61 -33.56
CA LYS A 603 -12.45 -5.65 -33.62
C LYS A 603 -12.99 -6.34 -34.88
N VAL A 604 -12.20 -6.44 -35.92
CA VAL A 604 -12.59 -7.16 -37.18
C VAL A 604 -12.49 -8.68 -37.01
N LEU A 605 -11.68 -9.17 -36.06
CA LEU A 605 -11.49 -10.59 -35.82
C LEU A 605 -12.56 -11.13 -34.85
N PRO A 606 -13.24 -12.25 -35.16
CA PRO A 606 -14.18 -12.87 -34.23
C PRO A 606 -13.52 -13.21 -32.89
N ASP A 607 -14.26 -13.03 -31.82
CA ASP A 607 -13.86 -13.40 -30.44
C ASP A 607 -12.56 -12.77 -29.90
N SER A 608 -12.01 -11.76 -30.60
CA SER A 608 -10.75 -11.11 -30.20
C SER A 608 -10.95 -9.89 -29.31
N TRP A 609 -12.19 -9.39 -29.20
CA TRP A 609 -12.51 -8.18 -28.48
C TRP A 609 -13.89 -8.29 -27.81
N ASP A 610 -13.95 -8.14 -26.50
CA ASP A 610 -15.18 -8.18 -25.70
C ASP A 610 -15.42 -6.87 -24.93
N ASP A 611 -16.59 -6.73 -24.31
CA ASP A 611 -16.96 -5.55 -23.52
C ASP A 611 -16.00 -5.29 -22.35
N PHE A 612 -15.46 -6.34 -21.76
CA PHE A 612 -14.46 -6.22 -20.70
C PHE A 612 -13.17 -5.61 -21.25
N THR A 613 -12.67 -6.11 -22.36
CA THR A 613 -11.47 -5.56 -23.03
C THR A 613 -11.70 -4.13 -23.48
N GLU A 614 -12.88 -3.77 -23.99
CA GLU A 614 -13.22 -2.40 -24.38
C GLU A 614 -13.18 -1.45 -23.17
N ALA A 615 -13.78 -1.84 -22.04
CA ALA A 615 -13.76 -1.02 -20.83
C ALA A 615 -12.32 -0.84 -20.29
N ARG A 616 -11.50 -1.89 -20.33
CA ARG A 616 -10.08 -1.81 -19.95
C ARG A 616 -9.25 -0.99 -20.92
N PHE A 617 -9.57 -1.08 -22.23
CA PHE A 617 -8.88 -0.32 -23.25
C PHE A 617 -9.07 1.19 -23.09
N GLU A 618 -10.25 1.66 -22.71
CA GLU A 618 -10.50 3.08 -22.47
C GLU A 618 -9.60 3.63 -21.34
N ASP A 619 -9.38 2.85 -20.28
CA ASP A 619 -8.47 3.26 -19.21
C ASP A 619 -7.00 3.13 -19.64
N PHE A 620 -6.67 2.10 -20.41
CA PHE A 620 -5.34 1.92 -21.01
C PHE A 620 -4.97 3.10 -21.92
N ILE A 621 -5.90 3.58 -22.75
CA ILE A 621 -5.69 4.74 -23.62
C ILE A 621 -5.52 6.03 -22.82
N LYS A 622 -6.25 6.22 -21.72
CA LYS A 622 -6.02 7.37 -20.84
C LYS A 622 -4.62 7.33 -20.26
N CYS A 623 -4.16 6.16 -19.83
CA CYS A 623 -2.79 5.99 -19.34
C CYS A 623 -1.74 6.23 -20.42
N ALA A 624 -1.98 5.77 -21.64
CA ALA A 624 -1.08 6.04 -22.77
C ALA A 624 -1.01 7.54 -23.08
N ALA A 625 -2.14 8.24 -23.03
CA ALA A 625 -2.17 9.70 -23.24
C ALA A 625 -1.42 10.45 -22.11
N GLU A 626 -1.65 10.09 -20.84
CA GLU A 626 -0.93 10.67 -19.72
C GLU A 626 0.58 10.40 -19.79
N PHE A 627 0.97 9.21 -20.25
CA PHE A 627 2.38 8.87 -20.44
C PHE A 627 2.99 9.72 -21.55
N GLU A 628 2.32 9.84 -22.70
CA GLU A 628 2.80 10.69 -23.81
C GLU A 628 2.95 12.15 -23.39
N GLU A 629 1.97 12.70 -22.68
CA GLU A 629 2.02 14.08 -22.19
C GLU A 629 3.15 14.29 -21.16
N SER A 630 3.42 13.30 -20.33
CA SER A 630 4.50 13.36 -19.33
C SER A 630 5.87 12.98 -19.85
N ARG A 631 5.97 12.45 -21.09
CA ARG A 631 7.19 11.91 -21.66
C ARG A 631 8.16 13.04 -22.03
N ASP A 632 9.37 12.97 -21.49
CA ASP A 632 10.49 13.83 -21.90
C ASP A 632 11.52 13.05 -22.75
N ALA A 633 12.54 13.75 -23.20
CA ALA A 633 13.59 13.18 -24.05
C ALA A 633 14.40 12.04 -23.38
N THR A 634 14.30 11.87 -22.07
CA THR A 634 15.03 10.84 -21.32
C THR A 634 14.20 9.56 -21.15
N MET A 635 12.89 9.60 -21.42
CA MET A 635 11.97 8.48 -21.23
C MET A 635 11.85 7.65 -22.50
N ARG A 636 11.96 6.32 -22.33
CA ARG A 636 11.82 5.34 -23.40
C ARG A 636 10.37 4.91 -23.55
N LEU A 637 10.00 4.30 -24.68
CA LEU A 637 8.68 3.68 -24.86
C LEU A 637 8.45 2.55 -23.88
N SER A 638 9.48 1.78 -23.58
CA SER A 638 9.45 0.70 -22.59
C SER A 638 9.17 1.16 -21.16
N ASP A 639 9.44 2.42 -20.81
CA ASP A 639 9.08 2.99 -19.50
C ASP A 639 7.55 3.02 -19.30
N PHE A 640 6.78 2.93 -20.39
CA PHE A 640 5.31 2.79 -20.33
C PHE A 640 4.87 1.51 -19.61
N VAL A 641 5.64 0.45 -19.70
CA VAL A 641 5.36 -0.80 -18.97
C VAL A 641 5.39 -0.57 -17.46
N GLU A 642 6.40 0.15 -16.98
CA GLU A 642 6.54 0.49 -15.57
C GLU A 642 5.49 1.53 -15.13
N PHE A 643 5.15 2.46 -16.02
CA PHE A 643 4.05 3.40 -15.81
C PHE A 643 2.73 2.67 -15.55
N LEU A 644 2.40 1.67 -16.37
CA LEU A 644 1.16 0.88 -16.21
C LEU A 644 1.15 0.03 -14.95
N LYS A 645 2.29 -0.56 -14.55
CA LYS A 645 2.38 -1.37 -13.31
C LYS A 645 2.04 -0.56 -12.06
N ASN A 646 2.30 0.74 -12.09
CA ASN A 646 2.01 1.65 -10.98
C ASN A 646 0.65 2.35 -11.11
N ARG A 647 -0.16 2.00 -12.14
CA ARG A 647 -1.51 2.52 -12.34
C ARG A 647 -2.55 1.48 -11.98
N THR A 648 -3.35 1.84 -11.00
CA THR A 648 -4.43 1.02 -10.50
C THR A 648 -5.76 1.66 -10.82
N ARG A 649 -6.73 0.86 -11.21
CA ARG A 649 -8.10 1.30 -11.45
C ARG A 649 -8.95 1.03 -10.23
N ARG A 650 -9.80 2.00 -9.88
CA ARG A 650 -10.95 1.75 -9.03
C ARG A 650 -12.12 1.34 -9.91
N ASP A 651 -12.50 0.08 -9.87
CA ASP A 651 -13.73 -0.35 -10.53
C ASP A 651 -14.92 0.30 -9.83
N TYR A 652 -15.73 1.06 -10.56
CA TYR A 652 -16.99 1.57 -10.03
C TYR A 652 -17.91 0.38 -9.79
N ALA A 653 -18.23 0.11 -8.53
CA ALA A 653 -19.06 -1.01 -8.17
C ALA A 653 -20.52 -0.70 -8.55
N GLU A 654 -21.10 -1.57 -9.34
CA GLU A 654 -22.55 -1.63 -9.54
C GLU A 654 -23.27 -1.95 -8.22
N PRO A 655 -24.53 -1.55 -8.04
CA PRO A 655 -25.31 -1.94 -6.87
C PRO A 655 -25.31 -3.47 -6.68
N GLY A 656 -25.10 -3.92 -5.44
CA GLY A 656 -25.06 -5.34 -5.11
C GLY A 656 -23.73 -6.05 -5.39
N VAL A 657 -22.68 -5.34 -5.82
CA VAL A 657 -21.32 -5.88 -5.89
C VAL A 657 -20.64 -5.70 -4.53
N VAL A 658 -20.09 -6.80 -3.99
CA VAL A 658 -19.30 -6.77 -2.76
C VAL A 658 -17.92 -6.22 -3.06
N ARG A 659 -17.49 -5.22 -2.29
CA ARG A 659 -16.20 -4.55 -2.46
C ARG A 659 -15.22 -4.99 -1.38
N ILE A 660 -14.09 -5.53 -1.76
CA ILE A 660 -12.99 -5.83 -0.84
C ILE A 660 -11.97 -4.69 -0.96
N MET A 661 -11.59 -4.08 0.15
CA MET A 661 -10.59 -3.00 0.16
C MET A 661 -9.86 -2.95 1.50
N THR A 662 -8.76 -2.18 1.55
CA THR A 662 -8.10 -1.96 2.84
C THR A 662 -8.87 -0.96 3.70
N MET A 663 -8.71 -1.08 5.04
CA MET A 663 -9.30 -0.13 5.98
C MET A 663 -8.90 1.32 5.69
N HIS A 664 -7.66 1.56 5.20
CA HIS A 664 -7.19 2.89 4.81
C HIS A 664 -7.95 3.44 3.60
N GLN A 665 -8.17 2.61 2.57
CA GLN A 665 -8.90 3.00 1.36
C GLN A 665 -10.38 3.32 1.64
N SER A 666 -10.93 2.75 2.72
CA SER A 666 -12.34 2.98 3.11
C SER A 666 -12.60 4.35 3.73
N LYS A 667 -11.56 5.13 4.09
CA LYS A 667 -11.73 6.46 4.68
C LYS A 667 -12.51 7.36 3.73
N GLY A 668 -13.51 8.08 4.24
CA GLY A 668 -14.46 8.88 3.44
C GLY A 668 -15.69 8.10 2.95
N LEU A 669 -15.55 6.81 2.65
CA LEU A 669 -16.62 5.98 2.12
C LEU A 669 -17.64 5.55 3.20
N GLY A 670 -18.78 4.98 2.75
CA GLY A 670 -19.80 4.41 3.63
C GLY A 670 -20.62 3.35 2.91
N PHE A 671 -20.91 2.23 3.59
CA PHE A 671 -21.59 1.06 3.04
C PHE A 671 -22.75 0.65 3.94
N ASP A 672 -23.81 0.10 3.34
CA ASP A 672 -24.93 -0.41 4.13
C ASP A 672 -24.49 -1.54 5.08
N HIS A 673 -23.63 -2.44 4.59
CA HIS A 673 -23.07 -3.53 5.37
C HIS A 673 -21.52 -3.52 5.27
N VAL A 674 -20.86 -3.64 6.42
CA VAL A 674 -19.41 -3.76 6.50
C VAL A 674 -19.01 -5.02 7.25
N ILE A 675 -18.13 -5.81 6.68
CA ILE A 675 -17.55 -7.01 7.28
C ILE A 675 -16.06 -6.72 7.56
N ILE A 676 -15.64 -6.89 8.81
CA ILE A 676 -14.25 -6.63 9.22
C ILE A 676 -13.64 -7.92 9.80
N PRO A 677 -12.83 -8.65 9.01
CA PRO A 677 -12.02 -9.74 9.53
C PRO A 677 -10.78 -9.16 10.24
N PHE A 678 -10.79 -9.11 11.56
CA PHE A 678 -9.65 -8.68 12.35
C PHE A 678 -8.59 -9.79 12.41
N PHE A 679 -7.94 -10.04 11.28
CA PHE A 679 -6.76 -10.91 11.22
C PHE A 679 -5.53 -10.11 11.67
N GLU A 680 -5.05 -10.38 12.87
CA GLU A 680 -4.04 -9.60 13.59
C GLU A 680 -2.86 -10.50 14.04
N PRO A 681 -2.05 -11.02 13.10
CA PRO A 681 -0.91 -11.87 13.47
C PRO A 681 0.13 -11.14 14.33
N ASP A 682 0.33 -9.85 14.07
CA ASP A 682 1.32 -8.99 14.74
C ASP A 682 0.71 -8.19 15.91
N GLY A 683 -0.63 -8.17 16.06
CA GLY A 683 -1.35 -7.40 17.07
C GLY A 683 -1.46 -5.91 16.74
N LEU A 684 -1.64 -5.06 17.79
CA LEU A 684 -1.78 -3.60 17.67
C LEU A 684 -0.44 -2.90 17.43
N VAL A 685 0.67 -3.55 17.80
CA VAL A 685 2.03 -3.06 17.62
C VAL A 685 2.75 -4.00 16.66
N ASP A 686 3.16 -3.49 15.51
CA ASP A 686 3.95 -4.29 14.55
C ASP A 686 5.39 -4.41 15.05
N ARG A 687 5.78 -5.66 15.35
CA ARG A 687 7.13 -6.00 15.84
C ARG A 687 8.11 -6.31 14.70
N ARG A 688 7.64 -6.45 13.46
CA ARG A 688 8.47 -6.83 12.29
C ARG A 688 8.96 -5.62 11.53
N HIS A 689 8.13 -4.59 11.41
CA HIS A 689 8.49 -3.34 10.75
C HIS A 689 8.71 -2.26 11.81
N VAL A 690 9.89 -2.27 12.36
CA VAL A 690 10.27 -1.38 13.46
C VAL A 690 10.90 -0.14 12.85
N GLY A 691 10.19 1.00 12.87
CA GLY A 691 10.77 2.28 12.50
C GLY A 691 11.85 2.71 13.49
N PRO A 692 12.63 3.77 13.17
CA PRO A 692 13.65 4.27 14.08
C PRO A 692 13.07 4.71 15.43
N LEU A 693 13.92 4.76 16.44
CA LEU A 693 13.63 5.47 17.68
C LEU A 693 13.91 6.96 17.48
N GLU A 694 13.08 7.78 18.08
CA GLU A 694 13.16 9.24 17.98
C GLU A 694 13.14 9.88 19.36
N GLY A 695 13.82 10.99 19.53
CA GLY A 695 13.72 11.85 20.70
C GLY A 695 12.30 12.36 20.91
N LYS A 696 12.02 12.97 22.07
CA LYS A 696 10.67 13.42 22.43
C LYS A 696 10.09 14.42 21.41
N ASP A 697 10.91 15.32 20.92
CA ASP A 697 10.54 16.36 19.95
C ASP A 697 11.27 16.18 18.61
N GLY A 698 11.75 14.95 18.32
CA GLY A 698 12.48 14.62 17.10
C GLY A 698 13.92 15.12 17.07
N GLU A 699 14.48 15.45 18.23
CA GLU A 699 15.83 16.02 18.35
C GLU A 699 16.95 15.03 18.01
N TRP A 700 16.67 13.73 18.01
CA TRP A 700 17.59 12.70 17.55
C TRP A 700 16.88 11.50 16.94
N LEU A 701 17.62 10.76 16.11
CA LEU A 701 17.20 9.52 15.46
C LEU A 701 18.18 8.40 15.77
N LEU A 702 17.65 7.18 15.94
CA LEU A 702 18.43 5.96 16.11
C LEU A 702 17.75 4.82 15.36
N ASP A 703 18.48 4.09 14.52
CA ASP A 703 18.02 2.80 13.98
C ASP A 703 17.65 1.89 15.15
N ASN A 704 16.46 1.29 15.11
CA ASN A 704 15.91 0.63 16.28
C ASN A 704 16.73 -0.61 16.66
N PRO A 705 17.33 -0.64 17.84
CA PRO A 705 18.12 -1.80 18.30
C PRO A 705 17.25 -3.01 18.67
N GLY A 706 15.92 -2.84 18.67
CA GLY A 706 14.94 -3.80 19.16
C GLY A 706 14.50 -3.50 20.58
N SER A 707 13.24 -3.84 20.91
CA SER A 707 12.62 -3.49 22.20
C SER A 707 13.39 -4.05 23.40
N ASP A 708 13.95 -5.28 23.28
CA ASP A 708 14.72 -5.91 24.37
C ASP A 708 16.06 -5.20 24.60
N ALA A 709 16.73 -4.77 23.53
CA ALA A 709 17.96 -3.98 23.69
C ALA A 709 17.65 -2.56 24.18
N ALA A 710 16.63 -1.91 23.65
CA ALA A 710 16.22 -0.58 24.10
C ALA A 710 15.86 -0.55 25.59
N SER A 711 15.35 -1.66 26.17
CA SER A 711 15.01 -1.74 27.59
C SER A 711 16.21 -1.69 28.54
N GLU A 712 17.44 -1.89 28.02
CA GLU A 712 18.67 -1.78 28.85
C GLU A 712 19.03 -0.33 29.21
N ASP A 713 18.47 0.65 28.50
CA ASP A 713 18.71 2.08 28.73
C ASP A 713 17.41 2.85 28.93
N PRO A 714 17.25 3.65 30.01
CA PRO A 714 15.99 4.37 30.30
C PRO A 714 15.55 5.34 29.19
N THR A 715 16.49 6.00 28.49
CA THR A 715 16.21 6.95 27.42
C THR A 715 15.62 6.22 26.21
N LEU A 716 16.27 5.12 25.80
CA LEU A 716 15.81 4.30 24.68
C LEU A 716 14.52 3.57 25.01
N ALA A 717 14.38 3.05 26.24
CA ALA A 717 13.15 2.42 26.72
C ALA A 717 11.95 3.39 26.66
N SER A 718 12.17 4.64 27.06
CA SER A 718 11.15 5.69 26.96
C SER A 718 10.77 5.98 25.51
N ALA A 719 11.76 6.08 24.59
CA ALA A 719 11.52 6.29 23.17
C ALA A 719 10.76 5.10 22.54
N GLU A 720 11.14 3.87 22.87
CA GLU A 720 10.46 2.67 22.40
C GLU A 720 9.01 2.60 22.92
N THR A 721 8.78 2.96 24.17
CA THR A 721 7.44 3.03 24.76
C THR A 721 6.58 4.04 24.00
N ARG A 722 7.09 5.24 23.74
CA ARG A 722 6.38 6.26 22.92
C ARG A 722 6.05 5.74 21.54
N ARG A 723 7.00 5.10 20.85
CA ARG A 723 6.79 4.51 19.53
C ARG A 723 5.67 3.45 19.55
N GLN A 724 5.68 2.56 20.54
CA GLN A 724 4.64 1.55 20.69
C GLN A 724 3.27 2.16 21.00
N GLN A 725 3.20 3.19 21.83
CA GLN A 725 1.96 3.91 22.13
C GLN A 725 1.40 4.59 20.87
N THR A 726 2.25 5.21 20.07
CA THR A 726 1.86 5.80 18.78
C THR A 726 1.32 4.75 17.82
N GLN A 727 1.96 3.59 17.69
CA GLN A 727 1.46 2.50 16.84
C GLN A 727 0.11 1.94 17.33
N ARG A 728 -0.08 1.82 18.66
CA ARG A 728 -1.37 1.44 19.24
C ARG A 728 -2.45 2.46 18.89
N TYR A 729 -2.16 3.74 19.08
CA TYR A 729 -3.07 4.82 18.76
C TYR A 729 -3.51 4.74 17.29
N ASN A 730 -2.57 4.60 16.37
CA ASN A 730 -2.86 4.48 14.94
C ASN A 730 -3.68 3.23 14.58
N SER A 731 -3.39 2.11 15.23
CA SER A 731 -4.16 0.87 15.05
C SER A 731 -5.60 1.01 15.56
N LEU A 732 -5.81 1.74 16.66
CA LEU A 732 -7.13 2.08 17.18
C LEU A 732 -7.88 3.04 16.27
N CYS A 733 -7.22 4.09 15.76
CA CYS A 733 -7.78 5.00 14.77
C CYS A 733 -8.23 4.26 13.50
N LEU A 734 -7.40 3.31 13.02
CA LEU A 734 -7.72 2.51 11.84
C LEU A 734 -8.95 1.62 12.06
N ALA A 735 -9.05 0.99 13.25
CA ALA A 735 -10.22 0.19 13.62
C ALA A 735 -11.48 1.07 13.76
N TYR A 736 -11.35 2.27 14.37
CA TYR A 736 -12.43 3.25 14.46
C TYR A 736 -12.92 3.69 13.07
N VAL A 737 -11.99 4.01 12.16
CA VAL A 737 -12.35 4.34 10.78
C VAL A 737 -13.10 3.18 10.14
N ALA A 738 -12.62 1.94 10.26
CA ALA A 738 -13.25 0.77 9.65
C ALA A 738 -14.67 0.54 10.19
N MET A 739 -14.87 0.56 11.51
CA MET A 739 -16.19 0.35 12.11
C MET A 739 -17.19 1.46 11.75
N THR A 740 -16.73 2.69 11.65
CA THR A 740 -17.58 3.84 11.28
C THR A 740 -17.87 3.95 9.77
N ARG A 741 -17.46 2.95 8.95
CA ARG A 741 -17.86 2.87 7.53
C ARG A 741 -19.24 2.25 7.34
N ALA A 742 -19.70 1.44 8.30
CA ALA A 742 -21.02 0.83 8.27
C ALA A 742 -22.11 1.89 8.43
N LYS A 743 -23.21 1.73 7.66
CA LYS A 743 -24.41 2.56 7.77
C LYS A 743 -25.52 1.83 8.52
N LYS A 744 -25.83 0.58 8.14
CA LYS A 744 -26.95 -0.21 8.66
C LYS A 744 -26.49 -1.46 9.42
N ALA A 745 -25.42 -2.12 8.95
CA ALA A 745 -24.92 -3.32 9.60
C ALA A 745 -23.41 -3.43 9.62
N LEU A 746 -22.89 -4.02 10.70
CA LEU A 746 -21.47 -4.24 10.95
C LEU A 746 -21.24 -5.67 11.44
N THR A 747 -20.49 -6.47 10.70
CA THR A 747 -20.05 -7.81 11.09
C THR A 747 -18.58 -7.78 11.46
N ILE A 748 -18.25 -8.06 12.72
CA ILE A 748 -16.90 -8.09 13.26
C ILE A 748 -16.49 -9.55 13.44
N ILE A 749 -15.43 -9.99 12.75
CA ILE A 749 -14.90 -11.34 12.89
C ILE A 749 -13.60 -11.26 13.66
N LEU A 750 -13.59 -11.79 14.88
CA LEU A 750 -12.47 -11.69 15.81
C LEU A 750 -11.38 -12.72 15.52
N HIS A 751 -10.13 -12.32 15.72
CA HIS A 751 -8.97 -13.20 15.64
C HIS A 751 -9.13 -14.43 16.56
N PRO A 752 -8.74 -15.64 16.11
CA PRO A 752 -8.85 -16.86 16.93
C PRO A 752 -8.15 -16.73 18.28
N ARG A 753 -8.74 -17.30 19.34
CA ARG A 753 -8.10 -17.32 20.67
C ARG A 753 -6.91 -18.29 20.68
N ASN A 754 -5.82 -17.86 21.30
CA ASN A 754 -4.73 -18.79 21.62
C ASN A 754 -5.10 -19.65 22.83
N ALA A 755 -5.03 -20.96 22.68
CA ALA A 755 -5.50 -21.95 23.67
C ALA A 755 -4.73 -21.95 25.01
N LYS A 756 -3.67 -21.14 25.20
CA LYS A 756 -2.87 -21.10 26.44
C LYS A 756 -2.29 -19.71 26.71
N LYS A 757 -2.98 -18.95 27.53
CA LYS A 757 -2.41 -18.14 28.63
C LYS A 757 -3.55 -17.85 29.61
N LYS A 758 -3.76 -18.75 30.56
CA LYS A 758 -4.33 -18.39 31.86
C LYS A 758 -3.22 -17.64 32.60
N GLY A 759 -3.26 -16.32 32.60
CA GLY A 759 -2.33 -15.51 33.32
C GLY A 759 -2.77 -14.08 33.28
N SER A 760 -3.03 -13.52 34.44
CA SER A 760 -3.14 -12.12 34.77
C SER A 760 -4.23 -11.30 34.06
N ALA A 761 -5.23 -10.92 34.83
CA ALA A 761 -6.28 -9.96 34.46
C ALA A 761 -5.79 -8.52 34.33
N THR A 762 -4.49 -8.29 34.25
CA THR A 762 -3.81 -6.96 34.25
C THR A 762 -3.02 -6.68 32.98
N ASP A 763 -2.96 -7.58 31.99
CA ASP A 763 -2.18 -7.30 30.76
C ASP A 763 -3.04 -6.53 29.75
N SER A 764 -2.54 -5.39 29.29
CA SER A 764 -3.13 -4.60 28.20
C SER A 764 -3.41 -5.46 26.97
N PRO A 765 -4.56 -5.26 26.26
CA PRO A 765 -4.91 -6.02 25.08
C PRO A 765 -3.79 -5.97 24.02
N ALA A 766 -3.33 -7.14 23.59
CA ALA A 766 -2.31 -7.21 22.55
C ALA A 766 -2.89 -7.02 21.13
N LYS A 767 -4.19 -7.29 20.97
CA LYS A 767 -4.94 -7.24 19.71
C LYS A 767 -6.22 -6.45 19.90
N PHE A 768 -6.73 -5.87 18.82
CA PHE A 768 -8.05 -5.24 18.83
C PHE A 768 -9.16 -6.24 19.19
N SER A 769 -9.04 -7.48 18.70
CA SER A 769 -9.94 -8.56 19.06
C SER A 769 -9.98 -8.86 20.58
N ASP A 770 -8.87 -8.65 21.28
CA ASP A 770 -8.82 -8.81 22.73
C ASP A 770 -9.52 -7.65 23.44
N LEU A 771 -9.41 -6.42 22.91
CA LEU A 771 -10.17 -5.26 23.40
C LEU A 771 -11.67 -5.48 23.25
N VAL A 772 -12.13 -5.90 22.07
CA VAL A 772 -13.56 -6.18 21.80
C VAL A 772 -14.12 -7.22 22.79
N ARG A 773 -13.33 -8.26 23.13
CA ARG A 773 -13.70 -9.26 24.14
C ARG A 773 -13.69 -8.69 25.55
N LEU A 774 -12.73 -7.86 25.89
CA LEU A 774 -12.59 -7.23 27.21
C LEU A 774 -13.81 -6.38 27.52
N VAL A 775 -14.28 -5.60 26.55
CA VAL A 775 -15.46 -4.73 26.73
C VAL A 775 -16.78 -5.48 26.63
N GLY A 776 -16.74 -6.78 26.28
CA GLY A 776 -17.93 -7.61 26.19
C GLY A 776 -18.90 -7.19 25.10
N LEU A 777 -18.41 -6.65 23.97
CA LEU A 777 -19.27 -6.34 22.84
C LEU A 777 -19.90 -7.62 22.30
N ASN A 778 -21.23 -7.66 22.32
CA ASN A 778 -22.05 -8.76 21.81
C ASN A 778 -22.84 -8.29 20.59
N THR A 779 -23.63 -9.20 20.02
CA THR A 779 -24.57 -8.86 18.94
C THR A 779 -25.59 -7.84 19.42
N LEU A 780 -25.80 -6.77 18.65
CA LEU A 780 -26.73 -5.67 18.94
C LEU A 780 -27.69 -5.47 17.76
N GLY A 781 -28.91 -5.05 18.04
CA GLY A 781 -29.90 -4.63 17.07
C GLY A 781 -30.62 -5.78 16.35
N ASP A 782 -31.22 -5.47 15.21
CA ASP A 782 -32.13 -6.37 14.48
C ASP A 782 -31.37 -7.17 13.40
N ARG A 783 -31.37 -8.50 13.57
CA ARG A 783 -30.70 -9.41 12.62
C ARG A 783 -31.33 -9.39 11.22
N GLU A 784 -32.62 -9.06 11.11
CA GLU A 784 -33.34 -8.97 9.84
C GLU A 784 -33.37 -7.57 9.24
N TRP A 785 -32.43 -6.70 9.65
CA TRP A 785 -32.28 -5.33 9.18
C TRP A 785 -32.42 -5.15 7.66
N TYR A 786 -31.98 -6.16 6.88
CA TYR A 786 -32.00 -6.17 5.42
C TYR A 786 -33.37 -6.50 4.81
N LEU A 787 -34.35 -6.95 5.59
CA LEU A 787 -35.73 -7.23 5.13
C LEU A 787 -36.63 -6.01 5.23
N ARG A 788 -36.25 -5.03 6.05
CA ARG A 788 -37.00 -3.77 6.17
C ARG A 788 -36.84 -2.99 4.88
N LYS A 789 -37.91 -2.81 4.09
CA LYS A 789 -37.96 -1.82 3.02
C LYS A 789 -37.71 -0.47 3.68
N SER A 790 -36.65 0.23 3.33
CA SER A 790 -36.58 1.66 3.63
C SER A 790 -37.75 2.30 2.89
N GLU A 791 -38.75 2.80 3.61
CA GLU A 791 -39.63 3.80 3.08
C GLU A 791 -38.75 5.03 2.83
N SER A 792 -38.10 5.01 1.66
CA SER A 792 -37.35 6.15 1.20
C SER A 792 -38.32 7.32 1.11
N LYS A 793 -38.05 8.42 1.80
CA LYS A 793 -38.66 9.73 1.58
C LYS A 793 -38.36 10.23 0.16
N HIS A 794 -38.69 9.44 -0.84
CA HIS A 794 -38.85 9.82 -2.24
C HIS A 794 -40.33 9.80 -2.63
N GLU A 795 -41.20 10.32 -1.75
CA GLU A 795 -42.47 10.79 -2.18
C GLU A 795 -42.33 12.22 -2.72
N ASN A 796 -41.86 12.35 -3.95
CA ASN A 796 -42.13 13.51 -4.80
C ASN A 796 -41.60 13.32 -6.25
N GLU A 797 -41.56 12.10 -6.79
CA GLU A 797 -41.36 11.88 -8.23
C GLU A 797 -42.50 11.07 -8.91
N GLN A 798 -43.66 10.96 -8.28
CA GLN A 798 -44.85 10.41 -8.94
C GLN A 798 -45.86 11.54 -9.23
N GLY A 799 -45.48 12.40 -10.14
CA GLY A 799 -46.36 13.48 -10.57
C GLY A 799 -46.13 13.94 -12.01
N ARG A 800 -45.55 13.12 -12.84
CA ARG A 800 -45.47 13.34 -14.29
C ARG A 800 -45.28 12.02 -15.04
N GLU A 801 -46.27 11.15 -14.97
CA GLU A 801 -46.46 10.09 -15.94
C GLU A 801 -47.88 10.12 -16.41
N ASN A 802 -48.12 10.81 -17.46
CA ASN A 802 -49.22 10.59 -18.39
C ASN A 802 -48.95 11.41 -19.67
N GLU A 803 -48.08 10.91 -20.50
CA GLU A 803 -48.17 11.06 -21.94
C GLU A 803 -47.58 9.81 -22.57
N GLN A 804 -48.46 9.05 -23.19
CA GLN A 804 -48.22 7.80 -23.87
C GLN A 804 -47.34 8.06 -25.09
N GLU A 805 -46.19 7.43 -25.18
CA GLU A 805 -45.56 7.04 -26.43
C GLU A 805 -45.41 5.53 -26.41
N GLU A 806 -46.08 4.87 -27.35
CA GLU A 806 -45.93 3.46 -27.68
C GLU A 806 -44.52 3.22 -28.20
N ASP A 807 -43.70 2.56 -27.42
CA ASP A 807 -42.41 2.05 -27.90
C ASP A 807 -42.51 0.53 -28.07
N ALA A 808 -42.13 0.09 -29.26
CA ALA A 808 -42.03 -1.29 -29.69
C ALA A 808 -40.98 -2.07 -28.80
N PRO A 809 -41.14 -3.39 -28.68
CA PRO A 809 -40.29 -4.17 -27.82
C PRO A 809 -38.86 -4.25 -28.38
N HIS A 810 -37.95 -3.56 -27.70
CA HIS A 810 -36.52 -3.79 -27.92
C HIS A 810 -36.12 -5.13 -27.31
N ASP A 811 -35.81 -6.05 -28.19
CA ASP A 811 -35.19 -7.34 -27.92
C ASP A 811 -33.87 -7.08 -27.12
N LYS A 812 -33.84 -7.46 -25.85
CA LYS A 812 -32.60 -7.43 -25.07
C LYS A 812 -31.69 -8.50 -25.63
N PRO A 813 -30.47 -8.15 -26.08
CA PRO A 813 -29.55 -9.16 -26.58
C PRO A 813 -29.25 -10.17 -25.48
N HIS A 814 -29.44 -11.43 -25.76
CA HIS A 814 -29.02 -12.57 -24.93
C HIS A 814 -27.56 -12.41 -24.58
N ARG A 815 -27.23 -12.27 -23.30
CA ARG A 815 -25.86 -12.36 -22.80
C ARG A 815 -25.27 -13.69 -23.26
N ALA A 816 -24.32 -13.63 -24.20
CA ALA A 816 -23.50 -14.77 -24.53
C ALA A 816 -22.79 -15.25 -23.27
N ARG A 817 -22.89 -16.56 -22.97
CA ARG A 817 -22.13 -17.17 -21.88
C ARG A 817 -20.64 -16.94 -22.13
N ARG A 818 -19.99 -16.27 -21.22
CA ARG A 818 -18.52 -16.14 -21.20
C ARG A 818 -17.89 -17.53 -21.22
N SER A 819 -17.01 -17.81 -22.18
CA SER A 819 -16.09 -18.92 -22.06
C SER A 819 -15.11 -18.59 -20.93
N GLU A 820 -15.17 -19.32 -19.82
CA GLU A 820 -14.25 -19.14 -18.71
C GLU A 820 -12.82 -19.42 -19.14
N ILE A 821 -11.99 -18.37 -19.16
CA ILE A 821 -10.54 -18.54 -19.28
C ILE A 821 -10.03 -18.96 -17.90
N ARG A 822 -9.59 -20.20 -17.76
CA ARG A 822 -9.01 -20.72 -16.50
C ARG A 822 -7.55 -20.31 -16.42
N LYS A 823 -7.18 -19.62 -15.34
CA LYS A 823 -5.76 -19.39 -15.01
C LYS A 823 -5.14 -20.65 -14.38
N ALA A 824 -4.03 -21.09 -14.94
CA ALA A 824 -3.23 -22.16 -14.37
C ALA A 824 -1.77 -21.71 -14.23
N ARG A 825 -1.19 -21.95 -13.06
CA ARG A 825 0.25 -21.82 -12.83
C ARG A 825 0.83 -23.22 -12.64
N PRO A 826 1.99 -23.54 -13.22
CA PRO A 826 2.63 -24.85 -13.01
C PRO A 826 2.82 -25.18 -11.53
N SER A 827 3.15 -24.17 -10.71
CA SER A 827 3.26 -24.31 -9.26
C SER A 827 1.93 -24.50 -8.52
N SER A 828 0.78 -24.14 -9.10
CA SER A 828 -0.54 -24.33 -8.47
C SER A 828 -1.05 -25.76 -8.54
N LEU A 829 -0.52 -26.59 -9.46
CA LEU A 829 -0.82 -28.02 -9.52
C LEU A 829 -0.31 -28.78 -8.29
N PHE A 830 0.62 -28.19 -7.58
CA PHE A 830 1.22 -28.75 -6.35
C PHE A 830 0.29 -28.73 -5.15
N HIS A 831 -0.64 -27.76 -5.09
CA HIS A 831 -1.47 -27.55 -3.90
C HIS A 831 -2.75 -28.36 -3.88
N SER A 832 -3.14 -28.98 -4.99
CA SER A 832 -4.40 -29.73 -5.08
C SER A 832 -4.39 -31.14 -4.47
N GLY A 833 -3.23 -31.66 -4.09
CA GLY A 833 -3.08 -33.03 -3.54
C GLY A 833 -2.36 -33.16 -2.20
N MET A 834 -1.80 -32.09 -1.63
CA MET A 834 -1.14 -32.09 -0.33
C MET A 834 -2.16 -31.89 0.80
N LYS A 835 -2.17 -32.81 1.78
CA LYS A 835 -2.87 -32.56 3.05
C LYS A 835 -2.22 -31.39 3.76
N GLY A 836 -3.03 -30.42 4.24
CA GLY A 836 -2.57 -29.15 4.82
C GLY A 836 -1.53 -29.29 5.95
N ASP A 837 -1.52 -30.41 6.66
CA ASP A 837 -0.59 -30.65 7.78
C ASP A 837 0.89 -30.79 7.36
N SER A 838 1.17 -31.19 6.12
CA SER A 838 2.55 -31.34 5.64
C SER A 838 3.19 -30.03 5.14
N LEU A 839 2.38 -29.05 4.81
CA LEU A 839 2.83 -27.71 4.36
C LEU A 839 3.38 -26.82 5.49
N PHE A 840 3.10 -27.16 6.76
CA PHE A 840 3.29 -26.28 7.91
C PHE A 840 4.18 -26.87 9.02
N ALA A 841 4.87 -28.00 8.77
CA ALA A 841 5.92 -28.43 9.68
C ALA A 841 7.03 -27.36 9.73
N GLU A 842 7.59 -27.12 10.92
CA GLU A 842 8.68 -26.13 11.13
C GLU A 842 9.88 -26.34 10.18
N SER A 843 10.05 -27.58 9.72
CA SER A 843 10.98 -27.97 8.66
C SER A 843 10.67 -27.38 7.27
N PHE A 844 9.39 -27.06 6.97
CA PHE A 844 8.99 -26.56 5.66
C PHE A 844 9.39 -25.10 5.46
N GLY A 845 9.29 -24.26 6.48
CA GLY A 845 9.74 -22.87 6.43
C GLY A 845 11.26 -22.75 6.22
N LYS A 846 12.04 -23.64 6.84
CA LYS A 846 13.50 -23.75 6.64
C LYS A 846 13.83 -24.32 5.26
N ALA A 847 13.07 -25.30 4.79
CA ALA A 847 13.26 -25.90 3.46
C ALA A 847 12.89 -24.91 2.34
N ALA A 848 11.82 -24.14 2.48
CA ALA A 848 11.43 -23.11 1.51
C ALA A 848 12.48 -21.98 1.43
N LYS A 849 13.01 -21.53 2.58
CA LYS A 849 14.07 -20.51 2.63
C LYS A 849 15.37 -21.04 1.99
N ARG A 850 15.76 -22.27 2.31
CA ARG A 850 16.92 -22.96 1.70
C ARG A 850 16.69 -23.13 0.18
N GLY A 851 15.45 -23.44 -0.24
CA GLY A 851 15.08 -23.53 -1.65
C GLY A 851 15.34 -22.24 -2.41
N VAL A 852 14.86 -21.13 -1.88
CA VAL A 852 15.06 -19.78 -2.48
C VAL A 852 16.56 -19.44 -2.55
N GLU A 853 17.35 -19.75 -1.53
CA GLU A 853 18.78 -19.48 -1.50
C GLU A 853 19.52 -20.31 -2.56
N ILE A 854 19.14 -21.58 -2.75
CA ILE A 854 19.73 -22.49 -3.73
C ILE A 854 19.37 -22.09 -5.15
N HIS A 855 18.08 -21.77 -5.42
CA HIS A 855 17.67 -21.22 -6.71
C HIS A 855 18.45 -19.94 -7.04
N ALA A 856 18.59 -19.03 -6.09
CA ALA A 856 19.36 -17.80 -6.26
C ALA A 856 20.86 -18.03 -6.53
N LEU A 857 21.41 -19.14 -6.05
CA LEU A 857 22.80 -19.52 -6.31
C LEU A 857 22.96 -20.04 -7.75
N TYR A 858 22.12 -21.00 -8.15
CA TYR A 858 22.25 -21.67 -9.45
C TYR A 858 21.72 -20.83 -10.62
N SER A 859 20.80 -19.91 -10.39
CA SER A 859 20.35 -18.94 -11.40
C SER A 859 21.48 -18.01 -11.90
N LYS A 860 22.53 -17.81 -11.08
CA LYS A 860 23.69 -16.97 -11.45
C LYS A 860 24.70 -17.72 -12.32
N ILE A 861 24.70 -19.05 -12.31
CA ILE A 861 25.66 -19.85 -13.06
C ILE A 861 25.23 -19.91 -14.52
N GLU A 862 25.96 -19.21 -15.39
CA GLU A 862 25.73 -19.33 -16.82
C GLU A 862 26.19 -20.72 -17.31
N TRP A 863 27.44 -21.03 -17.08
CA TRP A 863 28.01 -22.35 -17.39
C TRP A 863 29.05 -22.75 -16.32
N LEU A 864 29.03 -24.02 -15.95
CA LEU A 864 30.05 -24.62 -15.07
C LEU A 864 31.23 -25.05 -15.89
N ASP A 865 32.44 -24.89 -15.34
CA ASP A 865 33.67 -25.41 -15.92
C ASP A 865 33.59 -26.97 -15.96
N PRO A 866 33.80 -27.60 -17.12
CA PRO A 866 33.74 -29.07 -17.22
C PRO A 866 34.63 -29.80 -16.22
N SER A 867 35.76 -29.20 -15.83
CA SER A 867 36.69 -29.78 -14.83
C SER A 867 36.12 -29.81 -13.40
N LYS A 868 35.04 -29.03 -13.13
CA LYS A 868 34.38 -28.92 -11.83
C LYS A 868 33.05 -29.70 -11.78
N ALA A 869 32.68 -30.37 -12.87
CA ALA A 869 31.41 -31.08 -12.96
C ALA A 869 31.53 -32.52 -12.44
N GLU A 870 31.45 -32.71 -11.13
CA GLU A 870 31.64 -34.00 -10.48
C GLU A 870 30.37 -34.88 -10.54
N THR A 871 29.20 -34.25 -10.35
CA THR A 871 27.91 -34.96 -10.23
C THR A 871 27.08 -34.91 -11.52
N ALA A 872 26.00 -35.68 -11.61
CA ALA A 872 25.02 -35.57 -12.69
C ALA A 872 24.35 -34.21 -12.74
N PHE A 873 24.07 -33.63 -11.58
CA PHE A 873 23.56 -32.28 -11.43
C PHE A 873 24.53 -31.22 -12.01
N ASP A 874 25.83 -31.34 -11.71
CA ASP A 874 26.84 -30.40 -12.20
C ASP A 874 27.01 -30.50 -13.72
N ARG A 875 26.97 -31.72 -14.27
CA ARG A 875 27.08 -31.94 -15.72
C ARG A 875 25.95 -31.28 -16.50
N ALA A 876 24.74 -31.15 -15.91
CA ALA A 876 23.62 -30.43 -16.50
C ALA A 876 23.86 -28.91 -16.60
N LEU A 877 24.80 -28.37 -15.83
CA LEU A 877 25.21 -26.98 -15.83
C LEU A 877 26.39 -26.68 -16.77
N VAL A 878 27.04 -27.73 -17.34
CA VAL A 878 28.10 -27.55 -18.33
C VAL A 878 27.48 -27.23 -19.70
N ARG A 879 28.15 -26.36 -20.47
CA ARG A 879 27.68 -25.97 -21.80
C ARG A 879 27.71 -27.18 -22.76
N PRO A 880 26.56 -27.65 -23.27
CA PRO A 880 26.57 -28.80 -24.20
C PRO A 880 27.07 -28.39 -25.59
N ALA A 881 27.57 -29.36 -26.35
CA ALA A 881 27.92 -29.14 -27.74
C ALA A 881 26.70 -28.72 -28.55
N GLY A 882 26.84 -27.77 -29.47
CA GLY A 882 25.74 -27.25 -30.28
C GLY A 882 24.80 -26.30 -29.52
N CYS A 883 25.15 -25.83 -28.32
CA CYS A 883 24.34 -24.86 -27.58
C CYS A 883 24.28 -23.53 -28.34
N VAL A 884 23.06 -23.10 -28.66
CA VAL A 884 22.79 -21.83 -29.38
C VAL A 884 22.17 -20.75 -28.50
N ALA A 885 21.47 -21.13 -27.42
CA ALA A 885 20.90 -20.16 -26.46
C ALA A 885 20.69 -20.79 -25.08
N LEU A 886 20.67 -19.95 -24.07
CA LEU A 886 20.39 -20.31 -22.68
C LEU A 886 19.38 -19.28 -22.09
N TRP A 887 18.27 -19.78 -21.55
CA TRP A 887 17.38 -19.00 -20.71
C TRP A 887 17.56 -19.38 -19.24
N ARG A 888 17.53 -18.38 -18.35
CA ARG A 888 17.61 -18.57 -16.91
C ARG A 888 16.55 -17.71 -16.23
N GLU A 889 15.84 -18.27 -15.26
CA GLU A 889 14.78 -17.59 -14.49
C GLU A 889 13.81 -16.80 -15.40
N ARG A 890 13.41 -17.43 -16.52
CA ARG A 890 12.62 -16.75 -17.55
C ARG A 890 11.13 -16.90 -17.26
N PRO A 891 10.44 -15.79 -16.87
CA PRO A 891 8.99 -15.82 -16.71
C PRO A 891 8.30 -15.96 -18.07
N TYR A 892 7.12 -16.58 -18.07
CA TYR A 892 6.28 -16.69 -19.25
C TYR A 892 4.80 -16.58 -18.89
N GLU A 893 4.01 -16.10 -19.85
CA GLU A 893 2.55 -16.14 -19.84
C GLU A 893 2.07 -16.55 -21.23
N ILE A 894 1.15 -17.52 -21.30
CA ILE A 894 0.65 -18.05 -22.56
C ILE A 894 -0.79 -18.54 -22.42
N LEU A 895 -1.59 -18.35 -23.48
CA LEU A 895 -2.93 -18.92 -23.59
C LEU A 895 -2.88 -20.20 -24.45
N LEU A 896 -3.15 -21.35 -23.83
CA LEU A 896 -3.26 -22.65 -24.51
C LEU A 896 -4.73 -23.13 -24.46
N GLY A 897 -5.43 -23.04 -25.60
CA GLY A 897 -6.88 -23.22 -25.62
C GLY A 897 -7.58 -22.15 -24.76
N ASN A 898 -8.37 -22.56 -23.78
CA ASN A 898 -9.03 -21.67 -22.82
C ASN A 898 -8.31 -21.59 -21.46
N VAL A 899 -7.04 -22.02 -21.40
CA VAL A 899 -6.27 -22.00 -20.16
C VAL A 899 -5.14 -21.00 -20.29
N TRP A 900 -5.20 -19.96 -19.45
CA TRP A 900 -4.12 -19.00 -19.27
C TRP A 900 -3.07 -19.59 -18.34
N GLN A 901 -1.88 -19.84 -18.87
CA GLN A 901 -0.75 -20.38 -18.11
C GLN A 901 0.28 -19.28 -17.87
N SER A 902 0.64 -19.05 -16.61
CA SER A 902 1.76 -18.20 -16.21
C SER A 902 2.73 -18.98 -15.36
N GLY A 903 4.02 -18.85 -15.62
CA GLY A 903 5.07 -19.56 -14.90
C GLY A 903 6.44 -18.95 -15.14
N GLN A 904 7.46 -19.65 -14.65
CA GLN A 904 8.86 -19.27 -14.81
C GLN A 904 9.67 -20.53 -15.09
N PHE A 905 10.51 -20.48 -16.13
CA PHE A 905 11.47 -21.51 -16.38
C PHE A 905 12.74 -21.24 -15.60
N ASP A 906 13.17 -22.17 -14.77
CA ASP A 906 14.43 -22.01 -14.01
C ASP A 906 15.63 -21.98 -14.96
N ARG A 907 15.70 -22.94 -15.89
CA ARG A 907 16.76 -23.01 -16.91
C ARG A 907 16.28 -23.72 -18.17
N VAL A 908 16.52 -23.13 -19.34
CA VAL A 908 16.27 -23.78 -20.64
C VAL A 908 17.51 -23.67 -21.53
N VAL A 909 18.00 -24.79 -22.00
CA VAL A 909 19.17 -24.88 -22.89
C VAL A 909 18.68 -25.22 -24.29
N PHE A 910 18.99 -24.41 -25.27
CA PHE A 910 18.69 -24.64 -26.66
C PHE A 910 19.94 -25.18 -27.39
N THR A 911 19.76 -26.23 -28.12
CA THR A 911 20.86 -26.88 -28.91
C THR A 911 20.43 -27.04 -30.37
N ASP A 912 21.41 -26.96 -31.26
CA ASP A 912 21.22 -27.27 -32.68
C ASP A 912 22.00 -28.57 -32.97
N VAL A 913 21.28 -29.58 -33.39
CA VAL A 913 21.86 -30.90 -33.68
C VAL A 913 21.50 -31.27 -35.11
N CYS A 914 22.46 -31.27 -36.03
CA CYS A 914 22.28 -31.56 -37.45
C CYS A 914 21.24 -30.68 -38.15
N GLY A 915 21.15 -29.38 -37.76
CA GLY A 915 20.18 -28.43 -38.30
C GLY A 915 18.79 -28.50 -37.66
N GLU A 916 18.59 -29.34 -36.67
CA GLU A 916 17.35 -29.42 -35.91
C GLU A 916 17.51 -28.76 -34.55
N ARG A 917 16.64 -27.81 -34.28
CA ARG A 917 16.58 -27.13 -32.97
C ARG A 917 15.91 -28.00 -31.93
N ARG A 918 16.55 -28.18 -30.81
CA ARG A 918 16.09 -28.94 -29.64
C ARG A 918 16.21 -28.06 -28.39
N ALA A 919 15.43 -28.37 -27.36
CA ALA A 919 15.50 -27.65 -26.08
C ALA A 919 15.47 -28.63 -24.90
N THR A 920 16.17 -28.30 -23.84
CA THR A 920 16.10 -29.05 -22.57
C THR A 920 15.71 -28.07 -21.46
N ILE A 921 14.60 -28.35 -20.79
CA ILE A 921 14.12 -27.59 -19.62
C ILE A 921 14.68 -28.29 -18.38
N TYR A 922 15.40 -27.54 -17.56
CA TYR A 922 15.86 -27.98 -16.24
C TYR A 922 15.09 -27.19 -15.18
N ASP A 923 14.58 -27.88 -14.16
CA ASP A 923 13.83 -27.33 -13.05
C ASP A 923 14.49 -27.79 -11.75
N PHE A 924 14.90 -26.81 -10.90
CA PHE A 924 15.66 -27.07 -9.68
C PHE A 924 14.72 -27.45 -8.54
N LYS A 925 15.03 -28.56 -7.85
CA LYS A 925 14.24 -29.02 -6.71
C LYS A 925 15.12 -29.28 -5.48
N THR A 926 14.69 -28.69 -4.37
CA THR A 926 15.40 -28.72 -3.07
C THR A 926 14.70 -29.58 -2.02
N ASN A 927 13.78 -30.43 -2.47
CA ASN A 927 13.07 -31.36 -1.59
C ASN A 927 14.04 -32.30 -0.87
N ALA A 928 13.77 -32.56 0.41
CA ALA A 928 14.55 -33.51 1.19
C ALA A 928 14.08 -34.95 0.98
N THR A 929 15.04 -35.91 1.12
CA THR A 929 14.75 -37.34 1.19
C THR A 929 13.96 -37.66 2.47
N ARG A 930 13.11 -38.68 2.43
CA ARG A 930 12.45 -39.20 3.61
C ARG A 930 13.40 -40.12 4.39
N LYS A 931 13.18 -40.26 5.69
CA LYS A 931 14.01 -41.15 6.53
C LYS A 931 13.98 -42.59 6.01
N GLY A 932 15.15 -43.11 5.54
CA GLY A 932 15.29 -44.45 4.96
C GLY A 932 14.94 -44.55 3.47
N GLU A 933 14.70 -43.45 2.77
CA GLU A 933 14.44 -43.44 1.33
C GLU A 933 15.78 -43.48 0.55
N ASP A 934 15.93 -44.45 -0.32
CA ASP A 934 17.10 -44.52 -1.25
C ASP A 934 16.95 -43.48 -2.39
N VAL A 935 18.09 -43.19 -3.06
CA VAL A 935 18.15 -42.19 -4.13
C VAL A 935 17.22 -42.54 -5.30
N GLY A 936 17.04 -43.82 -5.61
CA GLY A 936 16.16 -44.26 -6.70
C GLY A 936 14.69 -44.09 -6.36
N ALA A 937 14.29 -44.41 -5.13
CA ALA A 937 12.93 -44.18 -4.64
C ALA A 937 12.59 -42.68 -4.57
N PHE A 938 13.55 -41.88 -4.09
CA PHE A 938 13.44 -40.42 -4.05
C PHE A 938 13.25 -39.83 -5.46
N SER A 939 14.08 -40.26 -6.43
CA SER A 939 14.00 -39.82 -7.82
C SER A 939 12.65 -40.15 -8.46
N ARG A 940 12.16 -41.41 -8.26
CA ARG A 940 10.81 -41.78 -8.76
C ARG A 940 9.70 -40.92 -8.15
N ARG A 941 9.72 -40.70 -6.84
CA ARG A 941 8.74 -39.85 -6.16
C ARG A 941 8.79 -38.43 -6.67
N MET A 942 9.96 -37.88 -6.90
CA MET A 942 10.12 -36.52 -7.45
C MET A 942 9.57 -36.42 -8.88
N ASN A 943 9.88 -37.42 -9.72
CA ASN A 943 9.35 -37.49 -11.07
C ASN A 943 7.82 -37.53 -11.06
N GLU A 944 7.21 -38.47 -10.34
CA GLU A 944 5.74 -38.56 -10.23
C GLU A 944 5.10 -37.25 -9.73
N THR A 945 5.76 -36.65 -8.76
CA THR A 945 5.26 -35.40 -8.17
C THR A 945 5.27 -34.23 -9.15
N TYR A 946 6.35 -34.07 -9.91
CA TYR A 946 6.56 -32.89 -10.75
C TYR A 946 6.24 -33.10 -12.23
N LEU A 947 5.89 -34.30 -12.65
CA LEU A 947 5.55 -34.62 -14.03
C LEU A 947 4.45 -33.74 -14.63
N PRO A 948 3.35 -33.42 -13.91
CA PRO A 948 2.34 -32.49 -14.43
C PRO A 948 2.90 -31.08 -14.70
N GLN A 949 3.75 -30.56 -13.82
CA GLN A 949 4.42 -29.28 -13.98
C GLN A 949 5.34 -29.29 -15.21
N MET A 950 6.13 -30.35 -15.37
CA MET A 950 7.06 -30.49 -16.49
C MET A 950 6.34 -30.63 -17.83
N ARG A 951 5.17 -31.26 -17.86
CA ARG A 951 4.30 -31.32 -19.06
C ARG A 951 3.79 -29.94 -19.43
N MET A 952 3.37 -29.13 -18.45
CA MET A 952 2.95 -27.74 -18.70
C MET A 952 4.10 -26.90 -19.23
N TYR A 953 5.28 -27.01 -18.66
CA TYR A 953 6.47 -26.30 -19.13
C TYR A 953 6.82 -26.70 -20.58
N ARG A 954 6.76 -28.00 -20.92
CA ARG A 954 7.00 -28.50 -22.29
C ARG A 954 6.00 -27.89 -23.28
N SER A 955 4.72 -27.91 -22.95
CA SER A 955 3.66 -27.34 -23.81
C SER A 955 3.82 -25.82 -23.95
N ALA A 956 4.14 -25.13 -22.88
CA ALA A 956 4.38 -23.69 -22.90
C ALA A 956 5.62 -23.35 -23.76
N LEU A 957 6.74 -24.05 -23.56
CA LEU A 957 7.96 -23.80 -24.31
C LEU A 957 7.76 -24.12 -25.81
N SER A 958 7.07 -25.23 -26.13
CA SER A 958 6.76 -25.59 -27.50
C SER A 958 5.95 -24.49 -28.20
N ALA A 959 4.92 -23.98 -27.55
CA ALA A 959 4.09 -22.90 -28.08
C ALA A 959 4.85 -21.56 -28.20
N LEU A 960 5.75 -21.25 -27.24
CA LEU A 960 6.56 -20.01 -27.26
C LEU A 960 7.67 -20.04 -28.33
N THR A 961 8.22 -21.20 -28.64
CA THR A 961 9.43 -21.31 -29.48
C THR A 961 9.15 -21.95 -30.85
N GLY A 962 8.00 -22.57 -31.03
CA GLY A 962 7.69 -23.37 -32.23
C GLY A 962 8.46 -24.71 -32.32
N ILE A 963 9.24 -25.06 -31.30
CA ILE A 963 9.95 -26.34 -31.24
C ILE A 963 8.91 -27.44 -30.94
N PRO A 964 8.81 -28.50 -31.75
CA PRO A 964 7.91 -29.61 -31.47
C PRO A 964 8.16 -30.24 -30.09
N GLN A 965 7.10 -30.68 -29.43
CA GLN A 965 7.19 -31.18 -28.04
C GLN A 965 8.08 -32.43 -27.90
N ASP A 966 8.18 -33.25 -28.93
CA ASP A 966 9.08 -34.41 -29.04
C ASP A 966 10.57 -34.03 -29.09
N ARG A 967 10.89 -32.78 -29.40
CA ARG A 967 12.23 -32.21 -29.40
C ARG A 967 12.54 -31.37 -28.14
N ILE A 968 11.64 -31.37 -27.15
CA ILE A 968 11.80 -30.69 -25.87
C ILE A 968 11.92 -31.74 -24.77
N SER A 969 13.10 -31.87 -24.20
CA SER A 969 13.36 -32.71 -23.03
C SER A 969 13.07 -31.91 -21.73
N THR A 970 12.60 -32.62 -20.72
CA THR A 970 12.34 -32.03 -19.40
C THR A 970 13.03 -32.80 -18.32
N LYS A 971 13.80 -32.14 -17.46
CA LYS A 971 14.65 -32.74 -16.44
C LYS A 971 14.52 -32.03 -15.10
N LEU A 972 14.46 -32.78 -14.02
CA LEU A 972 14.57 -32.29 -12.66
C LEU A 972 16.01 -32.35 -12.19
N LEU A 973 16.51 -31.29 -11.60
CA LEU A 973 17.81 -31.26 -10.96
C LEU A 973 17.58 -31.28 -9.43
N LEU A 974 17.85 -32.42 -8.81
CA LEU A 974 17.60 -32.68 -7.39
C LEU A 974 18.83 -32.32 -6.57
N TYR A 975 18.78 -31.21 -5.85
CA TYR A 975 19.92 -30.71 -5.08
C TYR A 975 20.32 -31.62 -3.93
N GLU A 976 19.36 -32.23 -3.23
CA GLU A 976 19.64 -33.05 -2.05
C GLU A 976 20.49 -34.30 -2.37
N THR A 977 20.30 -34.84 -3.56
CA THR A 977 21.02 -36.05 -4.02
C THR A 977 22.05 -35.77 -5.12
N MET A 978 22.14 -34.52 -5.57
CA MET A 978 23.00 -34.09 -6.69
C MET A 978 22.79 -34.93 -7.97
N THR A 979 21.52 -35.28 -8.23
CA THR A 979 21.11 -36.13 -9.36
C THR A 979 20.24 -35.39 -10.36
N GLU A 980 20.27 -35.87 -11.59
CA GLU A 980 19.40 -35.48 -12.68
C GLU A 980 18.34 -36.57 -12.90
N VAL A 981 17.09 -36.18 -13.06
CA VAL A 981 15.97 -37.11 -13.35
C VAL A 981 15.28 -36.66 -14.63
N ASP A 982 15.25 -37.55 -15.62
CA ASP A 982 14.53 -37.30 -16.87
C ASP A 982 13.04 -37.50 -16.66
N CYS A 983 12.24 -36.48 -17.00
CA CYS A 983 10.78 -36.50 -16.94
C CYS A 983 10.19 -36.81 -18.31
N GLY A 984 10.77 -37.82 -19.02
CA GLY A 984 10.28 -38.32 -20.30
C GLY A 984 8.82 -38.76 -20.23
N ILE A 985 8.15 -38.77 -21.38
CA ILE A 985 6.80 -39.32 -21.52
C ILE A 985 6.97 -40.84 -21.39
N MET A 986 6.45 -41.44 -20.31
CA MET A 986 5.95 -42.81 -20.44
C MET A 986 4.62 -42.70 -21.16
N ASP A 987 4.51 -43.34 -22.31
CA ASP A 987 3.30 -43.48 -23.14
C ASP A 987 2.11 -43.93 -22.31
#